data_2fca22e540f5746768d9f4d89dd7e34d
#
_entry.id   2fca22e540f5746768d9f4d89dd7e34d
#
_cell.length_a   1.000
_cell.length_b   1.000
_cell.length_c   1.000
_cell.angle_alpha   90.00
_cell.angle_beta   90.00
_cell.angle_gamma   90.00
#
_symmetry.space_group_name_H-M   'P 1'
#
loop_
_entity.id
_entity.type
_entity.pdbx_description
1 polymer ?
#
loop_
_entity_poly.entity_id
_entity_poly.type
_entity_poly.pdbx_seq_one_letter_code
_entity_poly.pdbx_strand_id
1 'polypeptide(L)'
;MIKPQLAGLISYICALQALLAAGPAGKMAQPDFTKGDRIPEGAVHDWNLGATGARGWMFSDKMVTSDARQIRITRVATGSPSDGNLEEGDVILGVDKKNFAYDPRTEFGKALTVAESVDGKGALSLIRWRDGKTENITLKLPILGGYSKTAPYNCAKSKTILEQGCEILATKIKAPSYRENPITRSLNALALLASGDPAYLPLVRKEVEWASTFENKSFQTWYYGYVIMLISEYSLSTGDKTFLPNLKRLAMEAANGQSMVGSWGHRFANPDGRLAGYGMMNAPGLPLTTSLVLARAAGIDDPKLSQAIEKSAKLLRFYNGKGAVPYGDHAPWIETHDDNGKNGMAAVLFGLLGESKASEYFSRMSVASHGPERDGGHTGNFCNILWAMPGVAQSGPHATGAWMKEFGSWYFDLARQWDGAFVHLGPPSMKKDSYANWDCTGAYLLAYAMPLKNLWLTGKRKPLAPQIELQEAESLIRMGRGWNNKDRNSAYDSLNGDTLLEALGSWSPVVRERAAMAIGRRKSSPPLTALMKLLSSNKLYEQLGASQAIISLRGRGAVAVETLEKNLSSKDLWLRIKTAEALAAIGKPAMKTAPKLLELLTEIDTKNDPRGMQQRYFSFALFNGRGGLLSRSLEGIDREILFKAVKAGLQNEDGRARGSLGSVYRNLSPTEIKPLLPAILTAIEKPAPSGVMFAAEIRIEGLKVLAANHVKEGIKACVEYTGKQNPWASEKRTPEIMKILLTYGSHAKEIIPDLEVIATRFDGGEPNFPGRLSKQKAAILRETIEKIKASTEAPKLTSIR
;
A
#
# COMPACT_ATOMS: atom_id res chain seq x y z
N MET A 1 7.97 30.30 -17.42
CA MET A 1 6.60 29.75 -17.24
C MET A 1 6.57 28.34 -17.86
N ILE A 2 6.90 27.32 -17.10
CA ILE A 2 6.86 25.92 -17.53
C ILE A 2 5.46 25.39 -17.17
N LYS A 3 4.76 24.89 -18.20
CA LYS A 3 3.35 24.47 -18.10
C LYS A 3 3.13 23.32 -17.10
N PRO A 4 2.07 23.33 -16.27
CA PRO A 4 1.78 22.31 -15.27
C PRO A 4 1.46 20.91 -15.82
N GLN A 5 1.41 20.73 -17.12
CA GLN A 5 1.06 19.45 -17.76
C GLN A 5 2.17 18.38 -17.74
N LEU A 6 3.43 18.76 -17.44
CA LEU A 6 4.54 17.80 -17.41
C LEU A 6 4.64 17.02 -16.08
N ALA A 7 4.17 17.58 -14.98
CA ALA A 7 4.26 16.92 -13.67
C ALA A 7 3.36 15.68 -13.54
N GLY A 8 2.18 15.69 -14.20
CA GLY A 8 1.28 14.55 -14.23
C GLY A 8 1.79 13.36 -15.05
N LEU A 9 2.60 13.63 -16.08
CA LEU A 9 3.16 12.59 -16.95
C LEU A 9 4.35 11.88 -16.31
N ILE A 10 5.13 12.58 -15.49
CA ILE A 10 6.32 12.02 -14.82
C ILE A 10 5.93 11.04 -13.72
N SER A 11 4.89 11.31 -12.94
CA SER A 11 4.37 10.35 -11.94
C SER A 11 3.77 9.08 -12.57
N TYR A 12 3.25 9.18 -13.77
CA TYR A 12 2.70 8.05 -14.54
C TYR A 12 3.79 7.16 -15.15
N ILE A 13 4.91 7.74 -15.54
CA ILE A 13 6.07 7.01 -16.10
C ILE A 13 6.87 6.31 -15.00
N CYS A 14 6.98 6.89 -13.80
CA CYS A 14 7.68 6.25 -12.68
C CYS A 14 7.01 4.96 -12.17
N ALA A 15 5.67 4.89 -12.19
CA ALA A 15 4.95 3.66 -11.83
C ALA A 15 5.13 2.54 -12.88
N LEU A 16 5.32 2.89 -14.16
CA LEU A 16 5.58 1.91 -15.23
C LEU A 16 7.04 1.46 -15.27
N GLN A 17 7.99 2.34 -14.94
CA GLN A 17 9.42 1.98 -14.93
C GLN A 17 9.80 1.03 -13.78
N ALA A 18 9.09 1.07 -12.64
CA ALA A 18 9.29 0.11 -11.55
C ALA A 18 8.84 -1.32 -11.91
N LEU A 19 7.94 -1.48 -12.88
CA LEU A 19 7.45 -2.79 -13.37
C LEU A 19 8.17 -3.30 -14.62
N LEU A 20 8.93 -2.47 -15.34
CA LEU A 20 9.57 -2.83 -16.61
C LEU A 20 11.11 -2.80 -16.58
N ALA A 21 11.73 -2.39 -15.49
CA ALA A 21 13.19 -2.31 -15.37
C ALA A 21 13.79 -3.46 -14.56
N ALA A 22 13.39 -4.71 -14.84
CA ALA A 22 14.08 -5.89 -14.35
C ALA A 22 14.69 -6.67 -15.53
N GLY A 23 15.56 -6.03 -16.29
CA GLY A 23 16.62 -6.76 -16.97
C GLY A 23 17.71 -7.12 -15.94
N PRO A 24 18.58 -8.13 -16.19
CA PRO A 24 19.67 -8.44 -15.29
C PRO A 24 20.69 -7.30 -15.34
N ALA A 25 20.44 -6.23 -14.60
CA ALA A 25 21.47 -5.24 -14.32
C ALA A 25 22.50 -5.95 -13.46
N GLY A 26 23.72 -6.06 -13.95
CA GLY A 26 24.82 -6.57 -13.18
C GLY A 26 24.87 -5.87 -11.82
N LYS A 27 25.24 -6.60 -10.78
CA LYS A 27 25.37 -6.06 -9.41
C LYS A 27 26.25 -4.82 -9.49
N MET A 28 25.73 -3.63 -9.20
CA MET A 28 26.51 -2.41 -9.18
C MET A 28 27.59 -2.57 -8.11
N ALA A 29 28.86 -2.35 -8.48
CA ALA A 29 29.94 -2.38 -7.51
C ALA A 29 29.79 -1.22 -6.53
N GLN A 30 30.02 -1.49 -5.26
CA GLN A 30 30.06 -0.44 -4.25
C GLN A 30 31.28 0.45 -4.51
N PRO A 31 31.13 1.79 -4.63
CA PRO A 31 32.28 2.67 -4.81
C PRO A 31 33.12 2.75 -3.54
N ASP A 32 34.45 2.86 -3.73
CA ASP A 32 35.40 3.19 -2.67
C ASP A 32 35.97 4.60 -2.90
N PHE A 33 35.38 5.57 -2.23
CA PHE A 33 35.71 6.96 -2.40
C PHE A 33 37.16 7.29 -1.96
N THR A 34 37.78 6.48 -1.07
CA THR A 34 39.17 6.64 -0.64
C THR A 34 40.16 6.26 -1.73
N LYS A 35 39.68 5.55 -2.77
CA LYS A 35 40.46 5.19 -3.96
C LYS A 35 40.16 6.05 -5.17
N GLY A 36 39.34 7.10 -4.99
CA GLY A 36 39.02 8.05 -6.06
C GLY A 36 37.78 7.71 -6.87
N ASP A 37 36.99 6.70 -6.46
CA ASP A 37 35.70 6.38 -7.11
C ASP A 37 34.76 7.58 -7.02
N ARG A 38 33.82 7.64 -7.95
CA ARG A 38 32.81 8.69 -8.00
C ARG A 38 31.42 8.14 -7.64
N ILE A 39 30.53 9.04 -7.22
CA ILE A 39 29.09 8.70 -7.11
C ILE A 39 28.60 8.25 -8.48
N PRO A 40 27.95 7.08 -8.59
CA PRO A 40 27.48 6.54 -9.86
C PRO A 40 26.51 7.50 -10.56
N GLU A 41 26.61 7.58 -11.89
CA GLU A 41 25.69 8.42 -12.68
C GLU A 41 24.22 8.09 -12.42
N GLY A 42 23.42 9.11 -12.20
CA GLY A 42 21.98 8.97 -11.87
C GLY A 42 21.67 8.56 -10.42
N ALA A 43 22.69 8.33 -9.57
CA ALA A 43 22.53 8.08 -8.14
C ALA A 43 22.45 9.42 -7.38
N VAL A 44 21.31 10.12 -7.54
CA VAL A 44 21.12 11.51 -7.10
C VAL A 44 20.56 11.68 -5.69
N HIS A 45 20.24 10.58 -5.01
CA HIS A 45 19.71 10.64 -3.65
C HIS A 45 20.84 10.70 -2.63
N ASP A 46 20.82 11.73 -1.80
CA ASP A 46 21.67 11.88 -0.62
C ASP A 46 20.78 12.05 0.63
N TRP A 47 21.33 11.81 1.79
CA TRP A 47 20.64 11.87 3.07
C TRP A 47 21.09 13.07 3.90
N ASN A 48 20.17 13.62 4.67
CA ASN A 48 20.48 14.51 5.77
C ASN A 48 21.32 13.75 6.82
N LEU A 49 22.29 14.39 7.41
CA LEU A 49 23.12 13.85 8.49
C LEU A 49 22.80 14.52 9.85
N GLY A 50 21.51 14.68 10.10
CA GLY A 50 20.98 15.19 11.36
C GLY A 50 21.32 16.65 11.61
N ALA A 51 21.45 16.99 12.88
CA ALA A 51 21.77 18.34 13.36
C ALA A 51 23.21 18.77 13.02
N THR A 52 23.97 18.00 12.28
CA THR A 52 25.30 18.40 11.81
C THR A 52 25.27 19.50 10.74
N GLY A 53 24.18 19.61 9.98
CA GLY A 53 24.03 20.48 8.83
C GLY A 53 24.75 19.98 7.57
N ALA A 54 25.32 18.76 7.59
CA ALA A 54 25.88 18.10 6.43
C ALA A 54 24.83 17.20 5.75
N ARG A 55 25.04 16.93 4.46
CA ARG A 55 24.37 15.88 3.69
C ARG A 55 25.43 14.93 3.14
N GLY A 56 25.05 13.67 2.95
CA GLY A 56 25.97 12.68 2.44
C GLY A 56 25.30 11.61 1.59
N TRP A 57 26.03 11.13 0.60
CA TRP A 57 25.65 10.03 -0.25
C TRP A 57 26.16 8.69 0.31
N MET A 58 25.33 7.66 0.26
CA MET A 58 25.66 6.30 0.68
C MET A 58 25.26 5.30 -0.39
N PHE A 59 26.02 4.20 -0.48
CA PHE A 59 25.66 3.12 -1.39
C PHE A 59 24.37 2.43 -0.95
N SER A 60 23.52 2.09 -1.91
CA SER A 60 22.28 1.34 -1.69
C SER A 60 22.11 0.27 -2.76
N ASP A 61 21.83 -0.96 -2.36
CA ASP A 61 21.45 -2.06 -3.24
C ASP A 61 20.15 -2.70 -2.72
N LYS A 62 19.20 -2.97 -3.64
CA LYS A 62 17.91 -3.62 -3.31
C LYS A 62 17.16 -2.97 -2.13
N MET A 63 17.14 -1.66 -2.12
CA MET A 63 16.45 -0.87 -1.06
C MET A 63 17.05 -1.05 0.35
N VAL A 64 18.35 -1.32 0.44
CA VAL A 64 19.07 -1.35 1.72
C VAL A 64 20.44 -0.68 1.61
N THR A 65 20.90 -0.09 2.70
CA THR A 65 22.21 0.54 2.84
C THR A 65 23.16 -0.30 3.73
N SER A 66 22.76 -1.47 4.14
CA SER A 66 23.51 -2.34 5.06
C SER A 66 24.90 -2.78 4.57
N ASP A 67 25.14 -2.70 3.27
CA ASP A 67 26.48 -2.99 2.69
C ASP A 67 27.34 -1.76 2.51
N ALA A 68 26.79 -0.55 2.67
CA ALA A 68 27.59 0.67 2.61
C ALA A 68 28.64 0.69 3.74
N ARG A 69 29.77 1.31 3.47
CA ARG A 69 30.88 1.44 4.44
C ARG A 69 31.43 2.86 4.47
N GLN A 70 30.85 3.75 3.69
CA GLN A 70 31.31 5.12 3.52
C GLN A 70 30.14 6.05 3.33
N ILE A 71 30.23 7.27 3.85
CA ILE A 71 29.34 8.39 3.56
C ILE A 71 30.18 9.46 2.86
N ARG A 72 29.91 9.75 1.58
CA ARG A 72 30.56 10.86 0.87
C ARG A 72 29.77 12.13 1.12
N ILE A 73 30.39 13.15 1.72
CA ILE A 73 29.78 14.45 1.96
C ILE A 73 29.48 15.13 0.61
N THR A 74 28.22 15.53 0.42
CA THR A 74 27.69 16.15 -0.79
C THR A 74 27.38 17.63 -0.60
N ARG A 75 27.22 18.07 0.66
CA ARG A 75 26.91 19.44 1.00
C ARG A 75 27.15 19.70 2.48
N VAL A 76 27.59 20.91 2.80
CA VAL A 76 27.67 21.45 4.17
C VAL A 76 26.93 22.78 4.24
N ALA A 77 26.05 22.96 5.21
CA ALA A 77 25.31 24.20 5.42
C ALA A 77 26.18 25.24 6.15
N THR A 78 26.24 26.45 5.63
CA THR A 78 26.97 27.56 6.28
C THR A 78 26.38 27.87 7.66
N GLY A 79 27.26 28.08 8.65
CA GLY A 79 26.89 28.34 10.05
C GLY A 79 26.44 27.11 10.83
N SER A 80 26.45 25.91 10.23
CA SER A 80 26.10 24.65 10.91
C SER A 80 27.28 24.08 11.70
N PRO A 81 27.05 23.09 12.59
CA PRO A 81 28.14 22.39 13.30
C PRO A 81 29.23 21.77 12.41
N SER A 82 28.90 21.45 11.18
CA SER A 82 29.85 20.91 10.19
C SER A 82 30.65 22.00 9.47
N ASP A 83 30.19 23.25 9.48
CA ASP A 83 30.88 24.35 8.79
C ASP A 83 32.30 24.55 9.34
N GLY A 84 33.27 24.61 8.47
CA GLY A 84 34.71 24.66 8.84
C GLY A 84 35.34 23.34 9.33
N ASN A 85 34.51 22.28 9.56
CA ASN A 85 34.97 20.94 9.96
C ASN A 85 34.89 19.90 8.83
N LEU A 86 33.84 19.98 8.03
CA LEU A 86 33.60 19.12 6.87
C LEU A 86 33.52 19.96 5.59
N GLU A 87 33.86 19.30 4.47
CA GLU A 87 33.76 19.88 3.13
C GLU A 87 33.11 18.90 2.18
N GLU A 88 32.57 19.41 1.07
CA GLU A 88 32.08 18.55 -0.02
C GLU A 88 33.22 17.69 -0.56
N GLY A 89 33.01 16.39 -0.63
CA GLY A 89 34.01 15.43 -1.05
C GLY A 89 34.66 14.65 0.09
N ASP A 90 34.58 15.11 1.34
CA ASP A 90 34.99 14.33 2.50
C ASP A 90 34.29 12.97 2.53
N VAL A 91 34.97 11.98 3.07
CA VAL A 91 34.45 10.64 3.26
C VAL A 91 34.40 10.29 4.74
N ILE A 92 33.23 10.06 5.29
CA ILE A 92 33.10 9.55 6.64
C ILE A 92 33.17 8.02 6.57
N LEU A 93 34.14 7.46 7.28
CA LEU A 93 34.38 6.02 7.34
C LEU A 93 33.75 5.35 8.56
N GLY A 94 33.35 6.15 9.57
CA GLY A 94 32.79 5.62 10.80
C GLY A 94 32.50 6.69 11.84
N VAL A 95 31.98 6.22 12.98
CA VAL A 95 31.59 7.02 14.16
C VAL A 95 32.20 6.39 15.41
N ASP A 96 32.39 7.19 16.47
CA ASP A 96 32.90 6.73 17.77
C ASP A 96 34.18 5.87 17.67
N LYS A 97 35.09 6.30 16.80
CA LYS A 97 36.38 5.61 16.53
C LYS A 97 36.24 4.20 15.95
N LYS A 98 35.06 3.85 15.39
CA LYS A 98 34.78 2.57 14.76
C LYS A 98 34.33 2.79 13.32
N ASN A 99 34.92 2.04 12.38
CA ASN A 99 34.47 2.04 11.00
C ASN A 99 33.06 1.45 10.90
N PHE A 100 32.28 1.92 9.93
CA PHE A 100 30.95 1.38 9.66
C PHE A 100 31.01 -0.12 9.37
N ALA A 101 30.26 -0.90 10.13
CA ALA A 101 30.17 -2.34 10.02
C ALA A 101 28.87 -2.81 9.41
N TYR A 102 27.82 -2.00 9.49
CA TYR A 102 26.48 -2.28 8.98
C TYR A 102 25.91 -1.08 8.20
N ASP A 103 24.71 -0.63 8.49
CA ASP A 103 24.04 0.50 7.83
C ASP A 103 24.57 1.84 8.38
N PRO A 104 25.31 2.64 7.57
CA PRO A 104 25.85 3.92 8.04
C PRO A 104 24.79 4.92 8.50
N ARG A 105 23.57 4.90 7.94
CA ARG A 105 22.46 5.76 8.39
C ARG A 105 22.11 5.44 9.84
N THR A 106 21.92 4.15 10.13
CA THR A 106 21.58 3.69 11.47
C THR A 106 22.70 3.94 12.46
N GLU A 107 23.94 3.63 12.09
CA GLU A 107 25.10 3.84 12.96
C GLU A 107 25.33 5.33 13.21
N PHE A 108 25.27 6.16 12.19
CA PHE A 108 25.39 7.62 12.31
C PHE A 108 24.25 8.24 13.11
N GLY A 109 22.97 7.84 12.83
CA GLY A 109 21.82 8.33 13.56
C GLY A 109 21.85 7.95 15.05
N LYS A 110 22.31 6.74 15.39
CA LYS A 110 22.53 6.32 16.79
C LYS A 110 23.64 7.15 17.46
N ALA A 111 24.72 7.42 16.74
CA ALA A 111 25.80 8.28 17.26
C ALA A 111 25.33 9.72 17.51
N LEU A 112 24.46 10.28 16.64
CA LEU A 112 23.78 11.56 16.88
C LEU A 112 22.95 11.52 18.17
N THR A 113 22.12 10.49 18.33
CA THR A 113 21.27 10.34 19.54
C THR A 113 22.10 10.31 20.82
N VAL A 114 23.24 9.63 20.80
CA VAL A 114 24.19 9.57 21.93
C VAL A 114 24.88 10.90 22.12
N ALA A 115 25.41 11.52 21.07
CA ALA A 115 26.12 12.79 21.15
C ALA A 115 25.25 13.92 21.76
N GLU A 116 23.98 13.97 21.42
CA GLU A 116 23.04 14.96 21.96
C GLU A 116 22.59 14.69 23.42
N SER A 117 22.95 13.54 23.98
CA SER A 117 22.66 13.23 25.38
C SER A 117 23.54 14.03 26.35
N VAL A 118 23.15 14.10 27.61
CA VAL A 118 23.96 14.74 28.69
C VAL A 118 25.32 14.04 28.79
N ASP A 119 25.35 12.70 28.71
CA ASP A 119 26.60 11.93 28.79
C ASP A 119 27.48 12.13 27.56
N GLY A 120 26.88 12.30 26.38
CA GLY A 120 27.57 12.57 25.13
C GLY A 120 28.14 13.97 25.01
N LYS A 121 27.70 14.92 25.88
CA LYS A 121 28.19 16.30 25.98
C LYS A 121 28.21 17.08 24.66
N GLY A 122 27.35 16.70 23.72
CA GLY A 122 27.28 17.29 22.37
C GLY A 122 28.44 16.89 21.45
N ALA A 123 29.26 15.90 21.81
CA ALA A 123 30.44 15.51 21.05
C ALA A 123 30.15 14.36 20.09
N LEU A 124 30.05 14.63 18.78
CA LEU A 124 29.96 13.64 17.73
C LEU A 124 31.35 13.36 17.14
N SER A 125 31.93 12.20 17.44
CA SER A 125 33.23 11.77 16.93
C SER A 125 33.06 11.06 15.58
N LEU A 126 33.80 11.50 14.55
CA LEU A 126 33.76 10.97 13.20
C LEU A 126 35.16 10.54 12.75
N ILE A 127 35.22 9.45 12.00
CA ILE A 127 36.44 9.08 11.25
C ILE A 127 36.30 9.69 9.85
N ARG A 128 37.08 10.75 9.57
CA ARG A 128 37.02 11.46 8.27
C ARG A 128 38.25 11.09 7.44
N TRP A 129 38.03 10.80 6.18
CA TRP A 129 39.09 10.74 5.16
C TRP A 129 38.98 11.96 4.25
N ARG A 130 40.13 12.64 4.02
CA ARG A 130 40.31 13.78 3.10
C ARG A 130 41.69 13.70 2.49
N ASP A 131 41.85 13.79 1.18
CA ASP A 131 43.06 13.88 0.42
C ASP A 131 44.17 12.86 0.86
N GLY A 132 43.75 11.59 0.99
CA GLY A 132 44.66 10.50 1.38
C GLY A 132 44.92 10.37 2.88
N LYS A 133 44.35 11.24 3.72
CA LYS A 133 44.55 11.23 5.18
C LYS A 133 43.26 10.85 5.90
N THR A 134 43.41 9.95 6.86
CA THR A 134 42.32 9.58 7.76
C THR A 134 42.57 10.15 9.15
N GLU A 135 41.62 10.84 9.71
CA GLU A 135 41.69 11.43 11.03
C GLU A 135 40.38 11.36 11.81
N ASN A 136 40.48 11.43 13.13
CA ASN A 136 39.33 11.57 14.00
C ASN A 136 39.01 13.05 14.22
N ILE A 137 37.80 13.47 13.87
CA ILE A 137 37.32 14.83 14.14
C ILE A 137 36.13 14.78 15.12
N THR A 138 35.83 15.86 15.76
CA THR A 138 34.70 15.97 16.67
C THR A 138 33.85 17.18 16.29
N LEU A 139 32.59 16.95 15.96
CA LEU A 139 31.61 18.00 15.76
C LEU A 139 30.90 18.32 17.09
N LYS A 140 30.61 19.59 17.33
CA LYS A 140 29.91 20.05 18.52
C LYS A 140 28.43 20.26 18.22
N LEU A 141 27.58 19.43 18.80
CA LEU A 141 26.13 19.48 18.67
C LEU A 141 25.46 20.08 19.91
N PRO A 142 24.21 20.58 19.81
CA PRO A 142 23.41 20.95 20.98
C PRO A 142 23.16 19.75 21.90
N ILE A 143 23.11 19.99 23.21
CA ILE A 143 22.75 18.97 24.19
C ILE A 143 21.24 19.06 24.44
N LEU A 144 20.46 18.12 23.92
CA LEU A 144 19.00 18.05 24.05
C LEU A 144 18.56 17.03 25.12
N GLY A 145 19.47 16.22 25.63
CA GLY A 145 19.18 15.10 26.53
C GLY A 145 18.96 13.78 25.80
N GLY A 146 18.67 12.72 26.54
CA GLY A 146 18.35 11.41 26.04
C GLY A 146 16.82 11.20 25.89
N TYR A 147 16.44 10.28 25.02
CA TYR A 147 15.04 9.83 24.96
C TYR A 147 14.68 8.99 26.20
N SER A 148 13.52 9.24 26.80
CA SER A 148 13.01 8.45 27.92
C SER A 148 12.62 7.03 27.48
N LYS A 149 12.46 6.11 28.44
CA LYS A 149 11.99 4.74 28.20
C LYS A 149 10.55 4.68 27.65
N THR A 150 9.82 5.78 27.72
CA THR A 150 8.44 5.93 27.23
C THR A 150 8.32 7.03 26.18
N ALA A 151 9.44 7.46 25.57
CA ALA A 151 9.42 8.54 24.60
C ALA A 151 8.34 8.31 23.52
N PRO A 152 7.63 9.39 23.10
CA PRO A 152 7.81 10.81 23.46
C PRO A 152 7.24 11.21 24.83
N TYR A 153 6.56 10.31 25.55
CA TYR A 153 5.99 10.58 26.88
C TYR A 153 7.09 10.72 27.95
N ASN A 154 6.86 11.65 28.90
CA ASN A 154 7.81 11.93 30.00
C ASN A 154 9.25 12.13 29.51
N CYS A 155 9.43 12.86 28.41
CA CYS A 155 10.69 12.98 27.69
C CYS A 155 11.05 14.45 27.44
N ALA A 156 12.06 14.97 28.17
CA ALA A 156 12.50 16.35 28.02
C ALA A 156 13.03 16.65 26.61
N LYS A 157 13.86 15.74 26.03
CA LYS A 157 14.32 15.88 24.64
C LYS A 157 13.17 16.02 23.66
N SER A 158 12.13 15.19 23.78
CA SER A 158 10.95 15.23 22.91
C SER A 158 10.21 16.57 23.02
N LYS A 159 10.08 17.12 24.24
CA LYS A 159 9.48 18.43 24.48
C LYS A 159 10.27 19.54 23.80
N THR A 160 11.59 19.58 24.00
CA THR A 160 12.47 20.59 23.39
C THR A 160 12.41 20.53 21.86
N ILE A 161 12.43 19.33 21.26
CA ILE A 161 12.32 19.16 19.80
C ILE A 161 10.97 19.71 19.29
N LEU A 162 9.87 19.44 20.00
CA LEU A 162 8.56 19.95 19.63
C LEU A 162 8.51 21.50 19.68
N GLU A 163 9.02 22.11 20.76
CA GLU A 163 9.05 23.54 20.93
C GLU A 163 9.85 24.23 19.82
N GLN A 164 11.09 23.81 19.59
CA GLN A 164 11.96 24.34 18.53
C GLN A 164 11.34 24.16 17.14
N GLY A 165 10.81 22.96 16.85
CA GLY A 165 10.18 22.67 15.57
C GLY A 165 8.92 23.52 15.31
N CYS A 166 8.12 23.82 16.35
CA CYS A 166 6.95 24.70 16.23
C CYS A 166 7.36 26.16 15.96
N GLU A 167 8.43 26.66 16.57
CA GLU A 167 8.98 28.00 16.29
C GLU A 167 9.40 28.14 14.82
N ILE A 168 10.12 27.14 14.32
CA ILE A 168 10.53 27.10 12.91
C ILE A 168 9.33 27.03 11.96
N LEU A 169 8.32 26.19 12.27
CA LEU A 169 7.10 26.12 11.47
C LEU A 169 6.36 27.45 11.47
N ALA A 170 6.22 28.10 12.62
CA ALA A 170 5.57 29.40 12.73
C ALA A 170 6.29 30.45 11.88
N THR A 171 7.63 30.44 11.87
CA THR A 171 8.45 31.33 11.05
C THR A 171 8.24 31.05 9.56
N LYS A 172 8.25 29.79 9.15
CA LYS A 172 8.00 29.38 7.74
C LYS A 172 6.61 29.80 7.27
N ILE A 173 5.55 29.54 8.06
CA ILE A 173 4.16 29.85 7.68
C ILE A 173 3.92 31.38 7.59
N LYS A 174 4.63 32.18 8.38
CA LYS A 174 4.58 33.65 8.30
C LYS A 174 5.23 34.20 7.04
N ALA A 175 6.19 33.47 6.46
CA ALA A 175 6.93 33.96 5.31
C ALA A 175 6.01 34.15 4.07
N PRO A 176 6.11 35.29 3.35
CA PRO A 176 5.31 35.52 2.12
C PRO A 176 5.54 34.48 1.02
N SER A 177 6.69 33.82 1.03
CA SER A 177 7.10 32.77 0.10
C SER A 177 6.56 31.40 0.47
N TYR A 178 5.88 31.22 1.62
CA TYR A 178 5.38 29.93 2.05
C TYR A 178 4.45 29.31 1.02
N ARG A 179 4.87 28.21 0.45
CA ARG A 179 4.12 27.44 -0.59
C ARG A 179 4.43 25.96 -0.39
N GLU A 180 3.46 25.24 0.11
CA GLU A 180 3.56 23.80 0.33
C GLU A 180 2.43 23.06 -0.39
N ASN A 181 2.63 21.76 -0.68
CA ASN A 181 1.54 20.93 -1.15
C ASN A 181 0.47 20.79 -0.04
N PRO A 182 -0.79 20.50 -0.41
CA PRO A 182 -1.90 20.49 0.57
C PRO A 182 -1.72 19.52 1.74
N ILE A 183 -1.01 18.40 1.55
CA ILE A 183 -0.74 17.44 2.64
C ILE A 183 0.21 18.06 3.66
N THR A 184 1.38 18.50 3.20
CA THR A 184 2.41 19.12 4.04
C THR A 184 1.86 20.37 4.74
N ARG A 185 1.13 21.21 4.01
CA ARG A 185 0.53 22.44 4.55
C ARG A 185 -0.46 22.12 5.67
N SER A 186 -1.32 21.13 5.49
CA SER A 186 -2.26 20.70 6.55
C SER A 186 -1.55 20.10 7.76
N LEU A 187 -0.50 19.30 7.55
CA LEU A 187 0.28 18.69 8.63
C LEU A 187 1.07 19.71 9.43
N ASN A 188 1.62 20.75 8.77
CA ASN A 188 2.31 21.85 9.44
C ASN A 188 1.36 22.61 10.38
N ALA A 189 0.15 22.93 9.92
CA ALA A 189 -0.86 23.57 10.76
C ALA A 189 -1.36 22.65 11.90
N LEU A 190 -1.54 21.34 11.62
CA LEU A 190 -1.92 20.36 12.63
C LEU A 190 -0.85 20.22 13.74
N ALA A 191 0.44 20.29 13.39
CA ALA A 191 1.51 20.25 14.39
C ALA A 191 1.49 21.46 15.33
N LEU A 192 1.28 22.67 14.78
CA LEU A 192 1.11 23.88 15.61
C LEU A 192 -0.14 23.78 16.50
N LEU A 193 -1.24 23.26 15.98
CA LEU A 193 -2.46 23.04 16.77
C LEU A 193 -2.22 21.97 17.86
N ALA A 194 -1.48 20.92 17.55
CA ALA A 194 -1.15 19.84 18.47
C ALA A 194 -0.25 20.28 19.64
N SER A 195 0.58 21.33 19.43
CA SER A 195 1.39 21.91 20.51
C SER A 195 0.53 22.49 21.65
N GLY A 196 -0.69 22.94 21.34
CA GLY A 196 -1.60 23.57 22.31
C GLY A 196 -1.20 24.98 22.71
N ASP A 197 -0.16 25.56 22.12
CA ASP A 197 0.27 26.92 22.40
C ASP A 197 -0.69 27.92 21.73
N PRO A 198 -1.39 28.78 22.52
CA PRO A 198 -2.32 29.74 21.99
C PRO A 198 -1.68 30.79 21.07
N ALA A 199 -0.37 31.01 21.17
CA ALA A 199 0.36 31.93 20.29
C ALA A 199 0.32 31.53 18.82
N TYR A 200 0.15 30.26 18.54
CA TYR A 200 0.07 29.73 17.17
C TYR A 200 -1.35 29.69 16.59
N LEU A 201 -2.40 29.86 17.40
CA LEU A 201 -3.80 29.78 16.94
C LEU A 201 -4.12 30.74 15.78
N PRO A 202 -3.64 32.01 15.74
CA PRO A 202 -3.89 32.87 14.58
C PRO A 202 -3.31 32.32 13.27
N LEU A 203 -2.13 31.68 13.33
CA LEU A 203 -1.51 31.04 12.16
C LEU A 203 -2.29 29.80 11.71
N VAL A 204 -2.69 28.97 12.67
CA VAL A 204 -3.51 27.78 12.41
C VAL A 204 -4.83 28.20 11.78
N ARG A 205 -5.50 29.23 12.30
CA ARG A 205 -6.75 29.76 11.75
C ARG A 205 -6.59 30.22 10.30
N LYS A 206 -5.52 30.93 9.98
CA LYS A 206 -5.18 31.33 8.61
C LYS A 206 -5.07 30.11 7.65
N GLU A 207 -4.44 29.04 8.14
CA GLU A 207 -4.33 27.80 7.35
C GLU A 207 -5.66 27.05 7.22
N VAL A 208 -6.53 27.13 8.23
CA VAL A 208 -7.91 26.60 8.17
C VAL A 208 -8.77 27.43 7.19
N GLU A 209 -8.60 28.77 7.14
CA GLU A 209 -9.23 29.65 6.14
C GLU A 209 -8.84 29.21 4.72
N TRP A 210 -7.56 29.00 4.46
CA TRP A 210 -7.11 28.42 3.20
C TRP A 210 -7.75 27.04 2.94
N ALA A 211 -7.72 26.13 3.90
CA ALA A 211 -8.29 24.79 3.78
C ALA A 211 -9.80 24.82 3.48
N SER A 212 -10.52 25.79 4.05
CA SER A 212 -11.96 25.94 3.87
C SER A 212 -12.37 26.26 2.43
N THR A 213 -11.50 26.91 1.68
CA THR A 213 -11.70 27.26 0.26
C THR A 213 -11.03 26.26 -0.70
N PHE A 214 -10.51 25.16 -0.17
CA PHE A 214 -9.78 24.19 -0.97
C PHE A 214 -10.63 23.60 -2.10
N GLU A 215 -10.08 23.63 -3.30
CA GLU A 215 -10.59 22.97 -4.49
C GLU A 215 -9.44 22.28 -5.20
N ASN A 216 -9.63 21.02 -5.60
CA ASN A 216 -8.61 20.30 -6.34
C ASN A 216 -9.22 19.61 -7.55
N LYS A 217 -8.58 19.79 -8.70
CA LYS A 217 -9.01 19.26 -9.99
C LYS A 217 -8.21 18.03 -10.46
N SER A 218 -7.22 17.54 -9.71
CA SER A 218 -6.37 16.42 -10.11
C SER A 218 -6.32 15.27 -9.09
N PHE A 219 -5.34 15.20 -8.21
CA PHE A 219 -5.17 14.14 -7.20
C PHE A 219 -6.04 14.38 -5.95
N GLN A 220 -7.32 14.56 -6.13
CA GLN A 220 -8.25 15.01 -5.10
C GLN A 220 -8.20 14.18 -3.82
N THR A 221 -8.24 12.86 -3.93
CA THR A 221 -8.36 11.96 -2.78
C THR A 221 -7.18 12.03 -1.82
N TRP A 222 -5.96 12.23 -2.32
CA TRP A 222 -4.77 12.35 -1.51
C TRP A 222 -4.77 13.63 -0.65
N TYR A 223 -5.30 14.73 -1.19
CA TYR A 223 -5.30 16.02 -0.50
C TYR A 223 -6.49 16.19 0.42
N TYR A 224 -7.69 15.76 -0.02
CA TYR A 224 -8.92 15.90 0.76
C TYR A 224 -8.82 15.31 2.16
N GLY A 225 -8.20 14.13 2.32
CA GLY A 225 -8.03 13.50 3.61
C GLY A 225 -7.37 14.42 4.64
N TYR A 226 -6.27 15.07 4.28
CA TYR A 226 -5.52 15.93 5.21
C TYR A 226 -6.15 17.31 5.37
N VAL A 227 -6.76 17.87 4.32
CA VAL A 227 -7.47 19.16 4.39
C VAL A 227 -8.70 19.06 5.29
N ILE A 228 -9.55 18.03 5.12
CA ILE A 228 -10.70 17.77 5.99
C ILE A 228 -10.24 17.53 7.43
N MET A 229 -9.15 16.79 7.63
CA MET A 229 -8.56 16.48 8.92
C MET A 229 -8.18 17.75 9.67
N LEU A 230 -7.52 18.72 9.01
CA LEU A 230 -7.13 20.00 9.58
C LEU A 230 -8.35 20.80 10.08
N ILE A 231 -9.37 20.95 9.24
CA ILE A 231 -10.57 21.73 9.62
C ILE A 231 -11.32 21.05 10.77
N SER A 232 -11.41 19.71 10.72
CA SER A 232 -12.09 18.93 11.76
C SER A 232 -11.40 19.04 13.11
N GLU A 233 -10.08 18.83 13.13
CA GLU A 233 -9.29 18.90 14.38
C GLU A 233 -9.25 20.31 14.95
N TYR A 234 -9.22 21.34 14.11
CA TYR A 234 -9.35 22.72 14.54
C TYR A 234 -10.68 22.96 15.26
N SER A 235 -11.80 22.58 14.65
CA SER A 235 -13.11 22.70 15.28
C SER A 235 -13.24 21.88 16.57
N LEU A 236 -12.71 20.65 16.61
CA LEU A 236 -12.73 19.78 17.78
C LEU A 236 -11.84 20.28 18.93
N SER A 237 -10.75 20.98 18.61
CA SER A 237 -9.80 21.46 19.59
C SER A 237 -10.18 22.84 20.15
N THR A 238 -10.64 23.75 19.30
CA THR A 238 -10.93 25.13 19.66
C THR A 238 -12.41 25.41 19.99
N GLY A 239 -13.33 24.56 19.53
CA GLY A 239 -14.78 24.81 19.57
C GLY A 239 -15.28 25.81 18.52
N ASP A 240 -14.39 26.35 17.66
CA ASP A 240 -14.77 27.29 16.59
C ASP A 240 -15.53 26.54 15.48
N LYS A 241 -16.76 26.95 15.28
CA LYS A 241 -17.71 26.39 14.29
C LYS A 241 -17.79 27.18 12.98
N THR A 242 -17.02 28.25 12.83
CA THR A 242 -17.06 29.16 11.67
C THR A 242 -16.94 28.40 10.34
N PHE A 243 -16.09 27.36 10.30
CA PHE A 243 -15.78 26.63 9.07
C PHE A 243 -16.61 25.34 8.87
N LEU A 244 -17.62 25.07 9.71
CA LEU A 244 -18.46 23.87 9.55
C LEU A 244 -19.18 23.79 8.20
N PRO A 245 -19.70 24.88 7.61
CA PRO A 245 -20.30 24.80 6.27
C PRO A 245 -19.29 24.34 5.20
N ASN A 246 -18.07 24.84 5.27
CA ASN A 246 -17.00 24.46 4.35
C ASN A 246 -16.53 23.02 4.59
N LEU A 247 -16.40 22.60 5.85
CA LEU A 247 -16.13 21.22 6.25
C LEU A 247 -17.19 20.28 5.71
N LYS A 248 -18.48 20.64 5.84
CA LYS A 248 -19.58 19.85 5.28
C LYS A 248 -19.45 19.70 3.76
N ARG A 249 -19.16 20.79 3.03
CA ARG A 249 -18.94 20.74 1.58
C ARG A 249 -17.85 19.74 1.21
N LEU A 250 -16.66 19.86 1.79
CA LEU A 250 -15.52 18.99 1.48
C LEU A 250 -15.78 17.52 1.86
N ALA A 251 -16.36 17.28 3.04
CA ALA A 251 -16.67 15.94 3.51
C ALA A 251 -17.74 15.27 2.61
N MET A 252 -18.74 16.02 2.15
CA MET A 252 -19.78 15.50 1.26
C MET A 252 -19.26 15.29 -0.16
N GLU A 253 -18.35 16.13 -0.68
CA GLU A 253 -17.65 15.89 -1.95
C GLU A 253 -16.88 14.57 -1.89
N ALA A 254 -16.14 14.33 -0.80
CA ALA A 254 -15.41 13.08 -0.58
C ALA A 254 -16.36 11.86 -0.45
N ALA A 255 -17.45 11.98 0.34
CA ALA A 255 -18.43 10.93 0.53
C ALA A 255 -19.14 10.56 -0.78
N ASN A 256 -19.55 11.56 -1.57
CA ASN A 256 -20.16 11.36 -2.89
C ASN A 256 -19.18 10.81 -3.92
N GLY A 257 -17.89 11.11 -3.78
CA GLY A 257 -16.81 10.59 -4.64
C GLY A 257 -16.31 9.20 -4.26
N GLN A 258 -16.92 8.53 -3.28
CA GLN A 258 -16.57 7.17 -2.87
C GLN A 258 -17.01 6.13 -3.91
N SER A 259 -16.19 5.12 -4.15
CA SER A 259 -16.54 4.02 -5.05
C SER A 259 -17.60 3.07 -4.50
N MET A 260 -18.15 2.23 -5.39
CA MET A 260 -19.09 1.18 -5.02
C MET A 260 -18.55 0.21 -3.97
N VAL A 261 -17.24 -0.03 -3.95
CA VAL A 261 -16.58 -0.97 -3.02
C VAL A 261 -16.17 -0.33 -1.68
N GLY A 262 -16.36 0.98 -1.50
CA GLY A 262 -16.15 1.62 -0.21
C GLY A 262 -14.78 2.28 -0.01
N SER A 263 -14.05 2.60 -1.08
CA SER A 263 -12.80 3.35 -1.01
C SER A 263 -12.69 4.32 -2.19
N TRP A 264 -11.53 4.94 -2.36
CA TRP A 264 -11.25 5.94 -3.40
C TRP A 264 -10.05 5.51 -4.24
N GLY A 265 -9.94 6.07 -5.45
CA GLY A 265 -8.76 5.98 -6.29
C GLY A 265 -7.88 7.22 -6.15
N HIS A 266 -7.04 7.52 -7.16
CA HIS A 266 -6.36 8.81 -7.27
C HIS A 266 -7.36 9.98 -7.41
N ARG A 267 -8.54 9.68 -7.92
CA ARG A 267 -9.64 10.63 -8.13
C ARG A 267 -10.92 10.06 -7.51
N PHE A 268 -11.91 10.90 -7.36
CA PHE A 268 -13.25 10.48 -6.99
C PHE A 268 -13.84 9.52 -8.05
N ALA A 269 -14.77 8.68 -7.61
CA ALA A 269 -15.46 7.77 -8.50
C ALA A 269 -16.30 8.52 -9.54
N ASN A 270 -16.49 7.88 -10.68
CA ASN A 270 -17.45 8.35 -11.68
C ASN A 270 -18.88 8.27 -11.13
N PRO A 271 -19.87 8.92 -11.77
CA PRO A 271 -21.28 8.88 -11.33
C PRO A 271 -21.87 7.47 -11.18
N ASP A 272 -21.33 6.47 -11.91
CA ASP A 272 -21.69 5.07 -11.81
C ASP A 272 -21.00 4.34 -10.63
N GLY A 273 -20.27 5.06 -9.78
CA GLY A 273 -19.56 4.53 -8.62
C GLY A 273 -18.28 3.76 -8.93
N ARG A 274 -17.81 3.75 -10.18
CA ARG A 274 -16.59 3.07 -10.58
C ARG A 274 -15.39 4.01 -10.58
N LEU A 275 -14.24 3.44 -10.26
CA LEU A 275 -12.97 4.16 -10.26
C LEU A 275 -12.25 3.98 -11.60
N ALA A 276 -11.78 5.08 -12.18
CA ALA A 276 -10.91 5.04 -13.35
C ALA A 276 -9.48 4.59 -12.98
N GLY A 277 -8.74 4.11 -13.97
CA GLY A 277 -7.33 3.76 -13.84
C GLY A 277 -7.07 2.50 -12.99
N TYR A 278 -6.17 2.62 -12.03
CA TYR A 278 -5.74 1.50 -11.17
C TYR A 278 -6.87 0.92 -10.30
N GLY A 279 -7.86 1.72 -9.95
CA GLY A 279 -8.93 1.34 -9.04
C GLY A 279 -8.76 1.95 -7.67
N MET A 280 -9.26 1.28 -6.63
CA MET A 280 -9.16 1.78 -5.26
C MET A 280 -7.75 1.64 -4.67
N MET A 281 -7.45 2.58 -3.77
CA MET A 281 -6.19 2.62 -3.04
C MET A 281 -6.43 2.91 -1.56
N ASN A 282 -5.80 2.12 -0.69
CA ASN A 282 -5.94 2.29 0.76
C ASN A 282 -5.03 3.40 1.32
N ALA A 283 -3.97 3.77 0.62
CA ALA A 283 -3.09 4.85 1.06
C ALA A 283 -3.80 6.22 1.16
N PRO A 284 -4.59 6.70 0.17
CA PRO A 284 -5.48 7.84 0.36
C PRO A 284 -6.79 7.47 1.05
N GLY A 285 -7.28 6.23 0.93
CA GLY A 285 -8.57 5.80 1.47
C GLY A 285 -8.65 5.81 2.99
N LEU A 286 -7.59 5.40 3.68
CA LEU A 286 -7.53 5.41 5.15
C LEU A 286 -7.54 6.84 5.73
N PRO A 287 -6.67 7.79 5.29
CA PRO A 287 -6.76 9.18 5.73
C PRO A 287 -8.10 9.83 5.42
N LEU A 288 -8.68 9.56 4.23
CA LEU A 288 -10.01 10.06 3.89
C LEU A 288 -11.07 9.51 4.85
N THR A 289 -11.10 8.21 5.11
CA THR A 289 -12.06 7.63 6.04
C THR A 289 -11.89 8.21 7.44
N THR A 290 -10.65 8.37 7.91
CA THR A 290 -10.35 8.99 9.21
C THR A 290 -10.84 10.44 9.26
N SER A 291 -10.62 11.21 8.21
CA SER A 291 -11.07 12.60 8.13
C SER A 291 -12.60 12.73 8.12
N LEU A 292 -13.32 11.81 7.46
CA LEU A 292 -14.78 11.76 7.49
C LEU A 292 -15.31 11.42 8.90
N VAL A 293 -14.64 10.53 9.63
CA VAL A 293 -14.96 10.24 11.04
C VAL A 293 -14.78 11.48 11.91
N LEU A 294 -13.68 12.22 11.72
CA LEU A 294 -13.41 13.47 12.44
C LEU A 294 -14.41 14.57 12.07
N ALA A 295 -14.80 14.69 10.78
CA ALA A 295 -15.81 15.63 10.33
C ALA A 295 -17.17 15.35 10.99
N ARG A 296 -17.58 14.08 11.08
CA ARG A 296 -18.78 13.67 11.82
C ARG A 296 -18.68 14.04 13.30
N ALA A 297 -17.53 13.80 13.91
CA ALA A 297 -17.30 14.16 15.31
C ALA A 297 -17.32 15.68 15.53
N ALA A 298 -16.87 16.49 14.57
CA ALA A 298 -16.94 17.95 14.60
C ALA A 298 -18.36 18.52 14.44
N GLY A 299 -19.36 17.66 14.12
CA GLY A 299 -20.76 18.03 14.07
C GLY A 299 -21.41 17.99 12.68
N ILE A 300 -20.76 17.40 11.70
CA ILE A 300 -21.38 17.17 10.39
C ILE A 300 -22.29 15.93 10.49
N ASP A 301 -23.59 16.20 10.64
CA ASP A 301 -24.61 15.15 10.67
C ASP A 301 -25.25 15.01 9.29
N ASP A 302 -24.89 13.94 8.59
CA ASP A 302 -25.42 13.62 7.27
C ASP A 302 -25.45 12.09 7.06
N PRO A 303 -26.59 11.51 6.66
CA PRO A 303 -26.71 10.06 6.45
C PRO A 303 -25.73 9.51 5.40
N LYS A 304 -25.44 10.25 4.34
CA LYS A 304 -24.48 9.83 3.30
C LYS A 304 -23.06 9.79 3.82
N LEU A 305 -22.68 10.74 4.70
CA LEU A 305 -21.40 10.74 5.38
C LEU A 305 -21.24 9.46 6.22
N SER A 306 -22.26 9.14 7.02
CA SER A 306 -22.27 7.93 7.85
C SER A 306 -22.24 6.64 7.02
N GLN A 307 -22.96 6.59 5.90
CA GLN A 307 -22.90 5.48 4.96
C GLN A 307 -21.52 5.31 4.32
N ALA A 308 -20.86 6.40 3.93
CA ALA A 308 -19.52 6.36 3.35
C ALA A 308 -18.49 5.84 4.36
N ILE A 309 -18.56 6.28 5.61
CA ILE A 309 -17.72 5.79 6.70
C ILE A 309 -17.93 4.28 6.90
N GLU A 310 -19.18 3.82 7.03
CA GLU A 310 -19.47 2.41 7.28
C GLU A 310 -19.05 1.52 6.09
N LYS A 311 -19.25 1.96 4.87
CA LYS A 311 -18.82 1.23 3.68
C LYS A 311 -17.30 1.06 3.63
N SER A 312 -16.54 2.09 4.00
CA SER A 312 -15.08 2.01 4.09
C SER A 312 -14.63 1.13 5.27
N ALA A 313 -15.26 1.27 6.44
CA ALA A 313 -14.97 0.43 7.59
C ALA A 313 -15.23 -1.06 7.28
N LYS A 314 -16.33 -1.40 6.61
CA LYS A 314 -16.64 -2.77 6.14
C LYS A 314 -15.52 -3.34 5.24
N LEU A 315 -14.99 -2.54 4.32
CA LEU A 315 -13.87 -2.92 3.48
C LEU A 315 -12.62 -3.23 4.32
N LEU A 316 -12.27 -2.35 5.25
CA LEU A 316 -11.04 -2.39 6.01
C LEU A 316 -11.05 -3.45 7.13
N ARG A 317 -12.22 -3.73 7.73
CA ARG A 317 -12.40 -4.79 8.75
C ARG A 317 -11.97 -6.17 8.24
N PHE A 318 -12.07 -6.41 6.93
CA PHE A 318 -11.63 -7.69 6.36
C PHE A 318 -10.17 -7.99 6.67
N TYR A 319 -9.30 -6.99 6.74
CA TYR A 319 -7.87 -7.19 6.96
C TYR A 319 -7.49 -7.47 8.42
N ASN A 320 -8.39 -7.18 9.36
CA ASN A 320 -8.15 -7.43 10.80
C ASN A 320 -7.83 -8.91 11.06
N GLY A 321 -6.71 -9.19 11.71
CA GLY A 321 -6.22 -10.54 12.03
C GLY A 321 -5.61 -11.32 10.85
N LYS A 322 -5.60 -10.76 9.62
CA LYS A 322 -5.23 -11.50 8.40
C LYS A 322 -3.93 -11.04 7.75
N GLY A 323 -3.53 -9.79 7.94
CA GLY A 323 -2.32 -9.21 7.39
C GLY A 323 -2.32 -7.69 7.50
N ALA A 324 -1.28 -7.03 6.99
CA ALA A 324 -1.28 -5.58 6.84
C ALA A 324 -2.28 -5.16 5.76
N VAL A 325 -2.83 -3.94 5.91
CA VAL A 325 -3.72 -3.37 4.89
C VAL A 325 -2.93 -3.17 3.59
N PRO A 326 -3.32 -3.80 2.48
CA PRO A 326 -2.57 -3.72 1.22
C PRO A 326 -2.78 -2.37 0.53
N TYR A 327 -2.00 -2.12 -0.53
CA TYR A 327 -2.09 -0.89 -1.32
C TYR A 327 -3.49 -0.68 -1.95
N GLY A 328 -4.04 -1.72 -2.56
CA GLY A 328 -5.37 -1.70 -3.19
C GLY A 328 -6.27 -2.80 -2.62
N ASP A 329 -7.32 -3.21 -3.36
CA ASP A 329 -8.19 -4.33 -2.98
C ASP A 329 -7.50 -5.68 -3.29
N HIS A 330 -6.37 -5.91 -2.65
CA HIS A 330 -5.56 -7.12 -2.76
C HIS A 330 -5.77 -8.05 -1.57
N ALA A 331 -5.12 -9.21 -1.61
CA ALA A 331 -5.00 -10.07 -0.44
C ALA A 331 -4.34 -9.31 0.72
N PRO A 332 -4.66 -9.67 1.99
CA PRO A 332 -3.95 -9.13 3.13
C PRO A 332 -2.43 -9.26 2.93
N TRP A 333 -1.71 -8.18 3.20
CA TRP A 333 -0.27 -8.17 3.01
C TRP A 333 0.40 -8.88 4.18
N ILE A 334 1.20 -9.89 3.88
CA ILE A 334 1.87 -10.75 4.87
C ILE A 334 3.38 -10.80 4.67
N GLU A 335 3.92 -10.01 3.76
CA GLU A 335 5.37 -9.96 3.56
C GLU A 335 6.06 -9.12 4.63
N THR A 336 5.41 -8.07 5.11
CA THR A 336 5.88 -7.16 6.15
C THR A 336 4.76 -6.81 7.13
N HIS A 337 5.11 -6.29 8.32
CA HIS A 337 4.15 -5.89 9.33
C HIS A 337 3.41 -4.59 9.01
N ASP A 338 3.93 -3.79 8.09
CA ASP A 338 3.22 -2.61 7.56
C ASP A 338 3.58 -2.38 6.09
N ASP A 339 2.74 -1.61 5.41
CA ASP A 339 2.96 -1.15 4.05
C ASP A 339 2.47 0.31 3.92
N ASN A 340 3.40 1.24 3.78
CA ASN A 340 3.12 2.68 3.66
C ASN A 340 2.35 3.30 4.85
N GLY A 341 2.53 2.81 6.06
CA GLY A 341 1.88 3.33 7.28
C GLY A 341 0.40 2.98 7.41
N LYS A 342 -0.13 2.13 6.54
CA LYS A 342 -1.56 1.81 6.51
C LYS A 342 -2.06 1.12 7.78
N ASN A 343 -1.23 0.34 8.46
CA ASN A 343 -1.60 -0.23 9.76
C ASN A 343 -1.65 0.82 10.87
N GLY A 344 -0.71 1.76 10.90
CA GLY A 344 -0.78 2.90 11.82
C GLY A 344 -2.06 3.73 11.60
N MET A 345 -2.39 4.03 10.33
CA MET A 345 -3.65 4.70 9.97
C MET A 345 -4.88 3.90 10.42
N ALA A 346 -4.89 2.58 10.19
CA ALA A 346 -6.00 1.70 10.57
C ALA A 346 -6.17 1.61 12.09
N ALA A 347 -5.08 1.55 12.85
CA ALA A 347 -5.12 1.55 14.30
C ALA A 347 -5.82 2.80 14.86
N VAL A 348 -5.48 3.98 14.34
CA VAL A 348 -6.12 5.25 14.68
C VAL A 348 -7.58 5.27 14.25
N LEU A 349 -7.88 4.90 13.00
CA LEU A 349 -9.23 4.89 12.45
C LEU A 349 -10.18 3.99 13.28
N PHE A 350 -9.77 2.76 13.57
CA PHE A 350 -10.61 1.84 14.34
C PHE A 350 -10.75 2.25 15.81
N GLY A 351 -9.73 2.90 16.37
CA GLY A 351 -9.84 3.56 17.68
C GLY A 351 -10.91 4.67 17.68
N LEU A 352 -10.94 5.50 16.64
CA LEU A 352 -11.96 6.55 16.48
C LEU A 352 -13.36 5.98 16.20
N LEU A 353 -13.47 4.83 15.54
CA LEU A 353 -14.74 4.14 15.30
C LEU A 353 -15.28 3.38 16.52
N GLY A 354 -14.50 3.22 17.59
CA GLY A 354 -14.92 2.48 18.77
C GLY A 354 -14.62 0.97 18.71
N GLU A 355 -13.79 0.52 17.75
CA GLU A 355 -13.49 -0.89 17.49
C GLU A 355 -12.16 -1.32 18.12
N SER A 356 -12.18 -1.59 19.43
CA SER A 356 -10.99 -1.88 20.24
C SER A 356 -10.11 -3.02 19.66
N LYS A 357 -10.69 -4.16 19.28
CA LYS A 357 -9.94 -5.33 18.79
C LYS A 357 -9.21 -5.04 17.47
N ALA A 358 -9.82 -4.29 16.55
CA ALA A 358 -9.19 -3.93 15.31
C ALA A 358 -8.08 -2.89 15.55
N SER A 359 -8.34 -1.88 16.39
CA SER A 359 -7.33 -0.89 16.79
C SER A 359 -6.11 -1.56 17.44
N GLU A 360 -6.33 -2.51 18.35
CA GLU A 360 -5.27 -3.31 18.99
C GLU A 360 -4.45 -4.07 17.95
N TYR A 361 -5.11 -4.85 17.09
CA TYR A 361 -4.41 -5.66 16.07
C TYR A 361 -3.49 -4.80 15.19
N PHE A 362 -4.03 -3.72 14.61
CA PHE A 362 -3.26 -2.88 13.72
C PHE A 362 -2.16 -2.08 14.47
N SER A 363 -2.39 -1.70 15.72
CA SER A 363 -1.37 -1.08 16.56
C SER A 363 -0.22 -2.04 16.84
N ARG A 364 -0.49 -3.29 17.21
CA ARG A 364 0.54 -4.32 17.42
C ARG A 364 1.35 -4.59 16.14
N MET A 365 0.68 -4.64 14.98
CA MET A 365 1.36 -4.73 13.68
C MET A 365 2.26 -3.50 13.45
N SER A 366 1.81 -2.30 13.83
CA SER A 366 2.60 -1.07 13.71
C SER A 366 3.79 -1.03 14.65
N VAL A 367 3.66 -1.54 15.90
CA VAL A 367 4.79 -1.69 16.84
C VAL A 367 5.85 -2.65 16.32
N ALA A 368 5.43 -3.77 15.73
CA ALA A 368 6.31 -4.77 15.15
C ALA A 368 7.01 -4.27 13.87
N SER A 369 6.47 -3.25 13.21
CA SER A 369 7.05 -2.67 11.99
C SER A 369 8.11 -1.62 12.33
N HIS A 370 9.37 -1.91 12.03
CA HIS A 370 10.50 -0.98 12.20
C HIS A 370 11.62 -1.33 11.24
N GLY A 371 12.75 -0.59 11.27
CA GLY A 371 13.86 -0.82 10.36
C GLY A 371 13.44 -0.70 8.90
N PRO A 372 13.86 -1.61 8.02
CA PRO A 372 13.59 -1.55 6.58
C PRO A 372 12.11 -1.52 6.21
N GLU A 373 11.22 -2.05 7.04
CA GLU A 373 9.78 -1.98 6.79
C GLU A 373 9.27 -0.53 6.83
N ARG A 374 9.84 0.31 7.68
CA ARG A 374 9.49 1.74 7.75
C ARG A 374 10.16 2.57 6.67
N ASP A 375 11.32 2.15 6.20
CA ASP A 375 12.04 2.81 5.12
C ASP A 375 11.42 2.57 3.73
N GLY A 376 10.74 1.47 3.55
CA GLY A 376 10.20 1.04 2.28
C GLY A 376 8.77 1.50 2.03
N GLY A 377 8.27 1.12 0.86
CA GLY A 377 6.90 1.30 0.45
C GLY A 377 6.76 1.89 -0.94
N HIS A 378 5.68 1.51 -1.63
CA HIS A 378 5.43 1.90 -3.01
C HIS A 378 5.22 3.41 -3.18
N THR A 379 4.61 4.06 -2.19
CA THR A 379 4.35 5.51 -2.18
C THR A 379 5.39 6.27 -1.34
N GLY A 380 6.60 5.72 -1.21
CA GLY A 380 7.65 6.27 -0.37
C GLY A 380 7.43 6.01 1.13
N ASN A 381 8.44 6.28 1.93
CA ASN A 381 8.36 6.08 3.37
C ASN A 381 7.73 7.26 4.14
N PHE A 382 7.34 8.35 3.47
CA PHE A 382 6.72 9.53 4.10
C PHE A 382 5.50 9.15 4.94
N CYS A 383 4.49 8.50 4.34
CA CYS A 383 3.30 8.06 5.06
C CYS A 383 3.62 7.01 6.12
N ASN A 384 4.63 6.15 5.87
CA ASN A 384 5.03 5.11 6.79
C ASN A 384 5.60 5.69 8.10
N ILE A 385 6.36 6.77 8.03
CA ILE A 385 6.93 7.45 9.20
C ILE A 385 5.88 8.36 9.87
N LEU A 386 5.12 9.13 9.08
CA LEU A 386 4.04 10.00 9.60
C LEU A 386 3.08 9.22 10.52
N TRP A 387 2.60 8.05 10.08
CA TRP A 387 1.57 7.29 10.80
C TRP A 387 2.12 6.27 11.78
N ALA A 388 3.46 6.09 11.84
CA ALA A 388 4.09 5.15 12.76
C ALA A 388 3.74 5.47 14.23
N MET A 389 4.10 6.67 14.70
CA MET A 389 3.88 7.03 16.10
C MET A 389 2.40 7.09 16.49
N PRO A 390 1.48 7.71 15.72
CA PRO A 390 0.05 7.67 16.05
C PRO A 390 -0.51 6.24 16.15
N GLY A 391 -0.05 5.32 15.30
CA GLY A 391 -0.45 3.92 15.33
C GLY A 391 0.11 3.15 16.52
N VAL A 392 1.40 3.31 16.80
CA VAL A 392 2.09 2.68 17.94
C VAL A 392 1.52 3.17 19.27
N ALA A 393 1.20 4.46 19.37
CA ALA A 393 0.68 5.09 20.58
C ALA A 393 -0.70 4.56 21.00
N GLN A 394 -1.45 3.91 20.11
CA GLN A 394 -2.70 3.23 20.50
C GLN A 394 -2.42 2.11 21.53
N SER A 395 -1.24 1.49 21.52
CA SER A 395 -0.81 0.48 22.48
C SER A 395 -0.09 1.04 23.72
N GLY A 396 0.02 2.37 23.84
CA GLY A 396 0.49 3.06 25.06
C GLY A 396 1.98 3.39 25.11
N PRO A 397 2.42 4.02 26.24
CA PRO A 397 3.76 4.59 26.37
C PRO A 397 4.92 3.57 26.32
N HIS A 398 4.73 2.36 26.78
CA HIS A 398 5.77 1.32 26.66
C HIS A 398 5.97 0.90 25.21
N ALA A 399 4.90 0.84 24.42
CA ALA A 399 5.00 0.56 22.99
C ALA A 399 5.78 1.68 22.24
N THR A 400 5.45 2.95 22.50
CA THR A 400 6.15 4.07 21.88
C THR A 400 7.62 4.12 22.28
N GLY A 401 7.93 3.90 23.56
CA GLY A 401 9.31 3.89 24.06
C GLY A 401 10.15 2.78 23.43
N ALA A 402 9.61 1.57 23.35
CA ALA A 402 10.29 0.44 22.71
C ALA A 402 10.53 0.68 21.21
N TRP A 403 9.53 1.21 20.51
CA TRP A 403 9.64 1.56 19.09
C TRP A 403 10.64 2.71 18.87
N MET A 404 10.62 3.76 19.70
CA MET A 404 11.59 4.84 19.68
C MET A 404 13.02 4.31 19.89
N LYS A 405 13.23 3.46 20.91
CA LYS A 405 14.54 2.88 21.21
C LYS A 405 15.10 2.08 20.02
N GLU A 406 14.27 1.31 19.34
CA GLU A 406 14.71 0.47 18.22
C GLU A 406 14.93 1.25 16.94
N PHE A 407 13.98 2.13 16.59
CA PHE A 407 13.95 2.78 15.29
C PHE A 407 13.78 4.30 15.34
N GLY A 408 12.77 4.81 16.05
CA GLY A 408 12.34 6.19 15.92
C GLY A 408 13.41 7.21 16.32
N SER A 409 14.20 6.94 17.38
CA SER A 409 15.20 7.87 17.89
C SER A 409 16.27 8.20 16.84
N TRP A 410 16.94 7.19 16.31
CA TRP A 410 18.00 7.42 15.32
C TRP A 410 17.44 7.96 14.01
N TYR A 411 16.24 7.54 13.58
CA TYR A 411 15.62 7.99 12.35
C TYR A 411 15.26 9.49 12.43
N PHE A 412 14.56 9.90 13.48
CA PHE A 412 14.19 11.29 13.67
C PHE A 412 15.38 12.20 13.93
N ASP A 413 16.39 11.78 14.71
CA ASP A 413 17.60 12.56 14.93
C ASP A 413 18.39 12.73 13.62
N LEU A 414 18.40 11.70 12.73
CA LEU A 414 19.00 11.82 11.41
C LEU A 414 18.18 12.74 10.48
N ALA A 415 16.86 12.74 10.58
CA ALA A 415 15.97 13.57 9.75
C ALA A 415 15.93 15.03 10.21
N ARG A 416 16.19 15.32 11.48
CA ARG A 416 16.20 16.66 12.05
C ARG A 416 17.37 17.47 11.57
N GLN A 417 17.12 18.65 11.06
CA GLN A 417 18.15 19.60 10.62
C GLN A 417 18.71 20.39 11.80
N TRP A 418 19.83 21.03 11.59
CA TRP A 418 20.52 21.83 12.60
C TRP A 418 19.73 23.07 13.04
N ASP A 419 18.81 23.54 12.20
CA ASP A 419 17.89 24.65 12.50
C ASP A 419 16.61 24.22 13.25
N GLY A 420 16.42 22.91 13.47
CA GLY A 420 15.26 22.33 14.15
C GLY A 420 14.12 21.87 13.23
N ALA A 421 14.18 22.14 11.92
CA ALA A 421 13.25 21.61 10.95
C ALA A 421 13.50 20.11 10.70
N PHE A 422 12.59 19.44 9.99
CA PHE A 422 12.76 18.06 9.56
C PHE A 422 12.70 17.96 8.04
N VAL A 423 13.52 17.10 7.49
CA VAL A 423 13.54 16.77 6.06
C VAL A 423 13.20 15.30 5.83
N HIS A 424 12.48 15.03 4.75
CA HIS A 424 12.20 13.66 4.34
C HIS A 424 13.50 12.95 3.91
N LEU A 425 13.88 11.88 4.62
CA LEU A 425 15.10 11.12 4.31
C LEU A 425 14.98 10.35 3.00
N GLY A 426 13.77 9.90 2.65
CA GLY A 426 13.54 9.00 1.53
C GLY A 426 13.87 7.53 1.85
N PRO A 427 13.45 6.62 0.96
CA PRO A 427 13.78 5.21 1.08
C PRO A 427 15.27 4.96 0.81
N PRO A 428 15.84 3.84 1.24
CA PRO A 428 17.23 3.47 0.96
C PRO A 428 17.43 3.12 -0.52
N SER A 429 17.34 4.13 -1.37
CA SER A 429 17.43 4.06 -2.83
C SER A 429 18.39 5.14 -3.32
N MET A 430 19.13 4.87 -4.38
CA MET A 430 20.00 5.87 -5.04
C MET A 430 19.23 6.91 -5.86
N LYS A 431 17.91 6.72 -6.03
CA LYS A 431 17.04 7.66 -6.76
C LYS A 431 16.15 8.42 -5.79
N LYS A 432 15.91 9.70 -6.06
CA LYS A 432 14.92 10.49 -5.32
C LYS A 432 13.53 9.88 -5.50
N ASP A 433 12.76 9.86 -4.42
CA ASP A 433 11.35 9.49 -4.45
C ASP A 433 10.43 10.69 -4.73
N SER A 434 9.11 10.44 -4.76
CA SER A 434 8.11 11.47 -5.02
C SER A 434 8.02 12.54 -3.93
N TYR A 435 8.58 12.28 -2.76
CA TYR A 435 8.51 13.13 -1.56
C TYR A 435 9.83 13.85 -1.25
N ALA A 436 10.85 13.72 -2.11
CA ALA A 436 12.22 14.18 -1.85
C ALA A 436 12.35 15.67 -1.47
N ASN A 437 11.37 16.49 -1.85
CA ASN A 437 11.37 17.93 -1.56
C ASN A 437 10.26 18.36 -0.59
N TRP A 438 9.59 17.41 0.07
CA TRP A 438 8.51 17.74 0.99
C TRP A 438 9.10 18.16 2.35
N ASP A 439 8.59 19.26 2.90
CA ASP A 439 8.80 19.62 4.29
C ASP A 439 8.03 18.64 5.18
N CYS A 440 8.72 17.85 5.97
CA CYS A 440 8.09 16.91 6.89
C CYS A 440 8.13 17.37 8.35
N THR A 441 8.48 18.65 8.60
CA THR A 441 8.56 19.19 9.96
C THR A 441 7.24 18.97 10.71
N GLY A 442 6.10 19.40 10.16
CA GLY A 442 4.80 19.17 10.79
C GLY A 442 4.44 17.70 10.95
N ALA A 443 4.73 16.89 9.93
CA ALA A 443 4.46 15.46 9.98
C ALA A 443 5.19 14.75 11.14
N TYR A 444 6.46 15.08 11.38
CA TYR A 444 7.26 14.44 12.41
C TYR A 444 7.03 15.05 13.79
N LEU A 445 6.71 16.34 13.88
CA LEU A 445 6.34 17.00 15.15
C LEU A 445 5.04 16.41 15.75
N LEU A 446 4.12 15.88 14.94
CA LEU A 446 2.95 15.16 15.46
C LEU A 446 3.33 13.97 16.34
N ALA A 447 4.46 13.28 16.03
CA ALA A 447 4.97 12.21 16.88
C ALA A 447 5.37 12.73 18.28
N TYR A 448 5.99 13.89 18.34
CA TYR A 448 6.42 14.53 19.60
C TYR A 448 5.26 15.18 20.36
N ALA A 449 4.18 15.54 19.68
CA ALA A 449 2.98 16.12 20.28
C ALA A 449 2.04 15.09 20.95
N MET A 450 2.27 13.77 20.77
CA MET A 450 1.43 12.71 21.36
C MET A 450 1.17 12.86 22.86
N PRO A 451 2.15 13.24 23.71
CA PRO A 451 1.92 13.38 25.13
C PRO A 451 0.93 14.49 25.51
N LEU A 452 0.77 15.51 24.67
CA LEU A 452 -0.08 16.67 24.93
C LEU A 452 -1.56 16.38 24.72
N LYS A 453 -1.91 15.40 23.88
CA LYS A 453 -3.29 14.95 23.64
C LYS A 453 -4.25 16.08 23.23
N ASN A 454 -3.78 17.08 22.49
CA ASN A 454 -4.59 18.21 22.08
C ASN A 454 -5.49 17.92 20.87
N LEU A 455 -5.11 16.93 20.04
CA LEU A 455 -5.88 16.47 18.89
C LEU A 455 -6.48 15.08 19.14
N TRP A 456 -7.57 14.75 18.46
CA TRP A 456 -8.07 13.38 18.44
C TRP A 456 -7.04 12.42 17.86
N LEU A 457 -6.30 12.84 16.83
CA LEU A 457 -5.19 12.09 16.23
C LEU A 457 -4.05 11.84 17.21
N THR A 458 -3.82 12.73 18.19
CA THR A 458 -2.77 12.60 19.19
C THR A 458 -3.26 12.06 20.52
N GLY A 459 -4.49 11.53 20.59
CA GLY A 459 -5.01 10.84 21.78
C GLY A 459 -5.84 11.70 22.72
N LYS A 460 -6.39 12.88 22.31
CA LYS A 460 -7.42 13.63 23.04
C LYS A 460 -8.61 12.73 23.35
N ARG A 461 -9.06 11.94 22.40
CA ARG A 461 -9.91 10.79 22.65
C ARG A 461 -9.03 9.61 23.09
N LYS A 462 -9.30 9.08 24.30
CA LYS A 462 -8.54 7.98 24.88
C LYS A 462 -8.48 6.79 23.92
N PRO A 463 -7.28 6.24 23.61
CA PRO A 463 -7.14 5.00 22.86
C PRO A 463 -7.93 3.86 23.48
N LEU A 464 -8.56 3.05 22.64
CA LEU A 464 -9.37 1.91 23.05
C LEU A 464 -8.61 0.58 23.03
N ALA A 465 -7.47 0.52 22.34
CA ALA A 465 -6.60 -0.64 22.41
C ALA A 465 -6.04 -0.78 23.83
N PRO A 466 -5.89 -2.01 24.34
CA PRO A 466 -5.21 -2.26 25.61
C PRO A 466 -3.78 -1.70 25.56
N GLN A 467 -3.37 -1.04 26.64
CA GLN A 467 -1.96 -0.69 26.81
C GLN A 467 -1.15 -1.95 27.08
N ILE A 468 -0.01 -2.07 26.40
CA ILE A 468 0.88 -3.22 26.57
C ILE A 468 2.01 -2.91 27.53
N GLU A 469 2.48 -3.92 28.24
CA GLU A 469 3.62 -3.83 29.13
C GLU A 469 4.95 -3.83 28.35
N LEU A 470 6.02 -3.35 28.98
CA LEU A 470 7.34 -3.23 28.34
C LEU A 470 7.83 -4.56 27.74
N GLN A 471 7.64 -5.67 28.46
CA GLN A 471 8.06 -6.99 27.97
C GLN A 471 7.34 -7.39 26.68
N GLU A 472 6.04 -7.10 26.59
CA GLU A 472 5.26 -7.36 25.38
C GLU A 472 5.70 -6.44 24.25
N ALA A 473 5.91 -5.14 24.51
CA ALA A 473 6.41 -4.20 23.53
C ALA A 473 7.77 -4.64 22.95
N GLU A 474 8.71 -5.06 23.80
CA GLU A 474 10.00 -5.59 23.36
C GLU A 474 9.86 -6.89 22.57
N SER A 475 8.87 -7.72 22.88
CA SER A 475 8.57 -8.93 22.12
C SER A 475 8.09 -8.59 20.71
N LEU A 476 7.19 -7.60 20.56
CA LEU A 476 6.74 -7.12 19.26
C LEU A 476 7.89 -6.54 18.44
N ILE A 477 8.77 -5.77 19.06
CA ILE A 477 9.97 -5.25 18.42
C ILE A 477 10.85 -6.37 17.88
N ARG A 478 11.08 -7.43 18.68
CA ARG A 478 11.86 -8.59 18.23
C ARG A 478 11.25 -9.29 17.01
N MET A 479 9.91 -9.34 16.91
CA MET A 479 9.23 -9.93 15.74
C MET A 479 9.54 -9.19 14.43
N GLY A 480 9.78 -7.89 14.48
CA GLY A 480 10.11 -7.06 13.32
C GLY A 480 11.57 -7.08 12.88
N ARG A 481 12.48 -7.71 13.64
CA ARG A 481 13.89 -7.76 13.27
C ARG A 481 14.15 -8.72 12.12
N GLY A 482 15.18 -8.43 11.33
CA GLY A 482 15.59 -9.26 10.19
C GLY A 482 14.77 -9.02 8.91
N TRP A 483 13.98 -7.97 8.85
CA TRP A 483 13.05 -7.67 7.76
C TRP A 483 13.64 -6.70 6.73
N ASN A 484 14.80 -6.96 6.18
CA ASN A 484 15.26 -6.23 5.00
C ASN A 484 15.16 -7.11 3.74
N ASN A 485 15.22 -6.50 2.57
CA ASN A 485 15.10 -7.22 1.30
C ASN A 485 16.21 -8.27 1.08
N LYS A 486 17.36 -8.10 1.75
CA LYS A 486 18.49 -9.01 1.65
C LYS A 486 18.39 -10.16 2.64
N ASP A 487 18.04 -9.86 3.91
CA ASP A 487 18.15 -10.81 5.02
C ASP A 487 16.82 -11.49 5.39
N ARG A 488 15.71 -10.99 4.87
CA ARG A 488 14.37 -11.43 5.26
C ARG A 488 14.11 -12.94 5.13
N ASN A 489 14.80 -13.63 4.23
CA ASN A 489 14.70 -15.07 4.11
C ASN A 489 15.66 -15.76 5.06
N SER A 490 16.92 -15.30 5.16
CA SER A 490 17.95 -15.91 5.99
C SER A 490 17.63 -15.86 7.48
N ALA A 491 16.94 -14.82 7.93
CA ALA A 491 16.54 -14.68 9.33
C ALA A 491 15.72 -15.88 9.85
N TYR A 492 14.82 -16.43 9.00
CA TYR A 492 14.02 -17.61 9.36
C TYR A 492 14.64 -18.92 8.90
N ASP A 493 15.43 -18.93 7.83
CA ASP A 493 16.10 -20.13 7.32
C ASP A 493 17.13 -20.69 8.32
N SER A 494 17.74 -19.81 9.14
CA SER A 494 18.70 -20.17 10.20
C SER A 494 18.05 -20.75 11.47
N LEU A 495 16.72 -20.61 11.65
CA LEU A 495 16.03 -21.15 12.82
C LEU A 495 15.97 -22.67 12.78
N ASN A 496 15.95 -23.32 13.95
CA ASN A 496 15.74 -24.78 14.04
C ASN A 496 14.29 -25.18 13.71
N GLY A 497 14.01 -26.49 13.60
CA GLY A 497 12.69 -27.00 13.23
C GLY A 497 11.60 -26.70 14.25
N ASP A 498 11.92 -26.85 15.52
CA ASP A 498 10.94 -26.65 16.62
C ASP A 498 10.53 -25.19 16.74
N THR A 499 11.49 -24.27 16.65
CA THR A 499 11.22 -22.82 16.63
C THR A 499 10.35 -22.43 15.43
N LEU A 500 10.56 -23.02 14.25
CA LEU A 500 9.70 -22.76 13.09
C LEU A 500 8.28 -23.31 13.29
N LEU A 501 8.13 -24.49 13.89
CA LEU A 501 6.81 -25.05 14.19
C LEU A 501 6.06 -24.22 15.24
N GLU A 502 6.75 -23.73 16.27
CA GLU A 502 6.18 -22.80 17.25
C GLU A 502 5.73 -21.50 16.58
N ALA A 503 6.55 -20.93 15.69
CA ALA A 503 6.26 -19.71 14.97
C ALA A 503 5.01 -19.83 14.07
N LEU A 504 4.62 -21.02 13.62
CA LEU A 504 3.35 -21.25 12.91
C LEU A 504 2.12 -20.95 13.77
N GLY A 505 2.24 -21.00 15.09
CA GLY A 505 1.16 -20.65 16.04
C GLY A 505 1.11 -19.15 16.41
N SER A 506 1.99 -18.31 15.84
CA SER A 506 2.04 -16.88 16.15
C SER A 506 0.74 -16.15 15.82
N TRP A 507 0.40 -15.14 16.63
CA TRP A 507 -0.69 -14.21 16.30
C TRP A 507 -0.38 -13.39 15.03
N SER A 508 0.90 -13.09 14.75
CA SER A 508 1.34 -12.34 13.57
C SER A 508 1.25 -13.21 12.30
N PRO A 509 0.44 -12.80 11.31
CA PRO A 509 0.37 -13.51 10.03
C PRO A 509 1.71 -13.46 9.26
N VAL A 510 2.51 -12.44 9.51
CA VAL A 510 3.84 -12.25 8.90
C VAL A 510 4.82 -13.29 9.43
N VAL A 511 4.81 -13.52 10.74
CA VAL A 511 5.67 -14.54 11.39
C VAL A 511 5.27 -15.94 10.90
N ARG A 512 3.96 -16.26 10.85
CA ARG A 512 3.48 -17.53 10.32
C ARG A 512 3.93 -17.78 8.87
N GLU A 513 3.80 -16.76 8.02
CA GLU A 513 4.22 -16.85 6.60
C GLU A 513 5.71 -17.12 6.48
N ARG A 514 6.55 -16.40 7.25
CA ARG A 514 8.00 -16.58 7.19
C ARG A 514 8.42 -17.97 7.66
N ALA A 515 7.83 -18.45 8.75
CA ALA A 515 8.08 -19.82 9.25
C ALA A 515 7.66 -20.86 8.19
N ALA A 516 6.46 -20.70 7.62
CA ALA A 516 5.94 -21.57 6.57
C ALA A 516 6.86 -21.62 5.33
N MET A 517 7.30 -20.45 4.87
CA MET A 517 8.24 -20.36 3.72
C MET A 517 9.59 -21.01 4.04
N ALA A 518 10.12 -20.83 5.27
CA ALA A 518 11.38 -21.46 5.68
C ALA A 518 11.24 -22.99 5.70
N ILE A 519 10.14 -23.52 6.24
CA ILE A 519 9.83 -24.95 6.21
C ILE A 519 9.76 -25.45 4.76
N GLY A 520 9.08 -24.70 3.87
CA GLY A 520 8.95 -25.05 2.45
C GLY A 520 10.25 -25.10 1.68
N ARG A 521 11.24 -24.24 2.03
CA ARG A 521 12.57 -24.19 1.36
C ARG A 521 13.53 -25.27 1.81
N ARG A 522 13.32 -25.90 2.99
CA ARG A 522 14.21 -26.95 3.49
C ARG A 522 14.22 -28.16 2.55
N LYS A 523 15.43 -28.66 2.30
CA LYS A 523 15.66 -29.88 1.51
C LYS A 523 15.40 -31.17 2.32
N SER A 524 15.46 -31.10 3.66
CA SER A 524 15.15 -32.21 4.55
C SER A 524 13.67 -32.64 4.44
N SER A 525 13.36 -33.85 4.89
CA SER A 525 11.98 -34.32 4.98
C SER A 525 11.13 -33.32 5.76
N PRO A 526 9.95 -32.90 5.24
CA PRO A 526 9.09 -31.97 5.93
C PRO A 526 8.53 -32.59 7.22
N PRO A 527 8.27 -31.79 8.28
CA PRO A 527 7.78 -32.27 9.56
C PRO A 527 6.26 -32.56 9.48
N LEU A 528 5.85 -33.48 8.61
CA LEU A 528 4.44 -33.71 8.28
C LEU A 528 3.60 -34.11 9.49
N THR A 529 4.11 -34.99 10.37
CA THR A 529 3.38 -35.39 11.59
C THR A 529 3.05 -34.20 12.49
N ALA A 530 4.02 -33.29 12.70
CA ALA A 530 3.80 -32.08 13.49
C ALA A 530 2.81 -31.14 12.79
N LEU A 531 2.92 -30.96 11.48
CA LEU A 531 2.00 -30.12 10.69
C LEU A 531 0.56 -30.69 10.72
N MET A 532 0.39 -32.00 10.65
CA MET A 532 -0.93 -32.64 10.78
C MET A 532 -1.55 -32.40 12.17
N LYS A 533 -0.74 -32.45 13.24
CA LYS A 533 -1.19 -32.11 14.59
C LYS A 533 -1.65 -30.65 14.69
N LEU A 534 -0.89 -29.69 14.08
CA LEU A 534 -1.26 -28.27 14.05
C LEU A 534 -2.51 -28.02 13.21
N LEU A 535 -2.68 -28.70 12.06
CA LEU A 535 -3.90 -28.60 11.23
C LEU A 535 -5.15 -29.09 11.94
N SER A 536 -5.02 -30.06 12.86
CA SER A 536 -6.11 -30.63 13.64
C SER A 536 -6.28 -29.96 15.02
N SER A 537 -5.49 -28.95 15.33
CA SER A 537 -5.55 -28.21 16.58
C SER A 537 -6.87 -27.45 16.73
N ASN A 538 -7.27 -27.13 17.95
CA ASN A 538 -8.39 -26.23 18.26
C ASN A 538 -7.98 -24.75 18.27
N LYS A 539 -6.71 -24.43 18.03
CA LYS A 539 -6.18 -23.08 18.00
C LYS A 539 -6.10 -22.57 16.55
N LEU A 540 -6.85 -21.52 16.25
CA LEU A 540 -6.97 -20.97 14.90
C LEU A 540 -5.61 -20.62 14.27
N TYR A 541 -4.71 -19.99 15.02
CA TYR A 541 -3.41 -19.56 14.46
C TYR A 541 -2.52 -20.75 14.09
N GLU A 542 -2.57 -21.83 14.86
CA GLU A 542 -1.86 -23.08 14.54
C GLU A 542 -2.38 -23.68 13.23
N GLN A 543 -3.72 -23.75 13.06
CA GLN A 543 -4.35 -24.23 11.82
C GLN A 543 -3.98 -23.36 10.61
N LEU A 544 -4.01 -22.03 10.77
CA LEU A 544 -3.64 -21.09 9.72
C LEU A 544 -2.16 -21.21 9.32
N GLY A 545 -1.25 -21.28 10.30
CA GLY A 545 0.19 -21.43 10.02
C GLY A 545 0.53 -22.77 9.39
N ALA A 546 -0.11 -23.85 9.85
CA ALA A 546 0.06 -25.16 9.22
C ALA A 546 -0.48 -25.20 7.79
N SER A 547 -1.64 -24.56 7.51
CA SER A 547 -2.15 -24.41 6.14
C SER A 547 -1.16 -23.65 5.26
N GLN A 548 -0.55 -22.57 5.75
CA GLN A 548 0.49 -21.83 5.03
C GLN A 548 1.76 -22.68 4.79
N ALA A 549 2.16 -23.51 5.77
CA ALA A 549 3.27 -24.44 5.59
C ALA A 549 2.97 -25.47 4.48
N ILE A 550 1.76 -26.00 4.41
CA ILE A 550 1.33 -26.88 3.33
C ILE A 550 1.34 -26.17 1.97
N ILE A 551 0.88 -24.92 1.91
CA ILE A 551 0.98 -24.08 0.68
C ILE A 551 2.45 -24.01 0.21
N SER A 552 3.38 -23.78 1.12
CA SER A 552 4.81 -23.69 0.82
C SER A 552 5.44 -25.05 0.43
N LEU A 553 4.95 -26.15 0.99
CA LEU A 553 5.36 -27.51 0.67
C LEU A 553 4.82 -28.01 -0.66
N ARG A 554 3.68 -27.47 -1.12
CA ARG A 554 3.00 -27.91 -2.36
C ARG A 554 2.69 -29.43 -2.34
N GLY A 555 2.99 -30.14 -3.43
CA GLY A 555 2.76 -31.59 -3.53
C GLY A 555 3.41 -32.44 -2.42
N ARG A 556 4.47 -31.95 -1.77
CA ARG A 556 5.05 -32.62 -0.59
C ARG A 556 4.12 -32.67 0.62
N GLY A 557 3.08 -31.82 0.63
CA GLY A 557 2.04 -31.78 1.65
C GLY A 557 0.81 -32.67 1.35
N ALA A 558 0.84 -33.55 0.35
CA ALA A 558 -0.32 -34.32 -0.12
C ALA A 558 -1.02 -35.15 0.99
N VAL A 559 -0.31 -35.61 1.99
CA VAL A 559 -0.89 -36.32 3.14
C VAL A 559 -1.93 -35.49 3.91
N ALA A 560 -1.89 -34.15 3.78
CA ALA A 560 -2.79 -33.25 4.49
C ALA A 560 -4.19 -33.12 3.86
N VAL A 561 -4.45 -33.67 2.67
CA VAL A 561 -5.68 -33.44 1.89
C VAL A 561 -6.94 -33.73 2.70
N GLU A 562 -7.01 -34.87 3.40
CA GLU A 562 -8.22 -35.24 4.17
C GLU A 562 -8.46 -34.31 5.38
N THR A 563 -7.41 -33.88 6.06
CA THR A 563 -7.54 -32.93 7.17
C THR A 563 -7.91 -31.55 6.67
N LEU A 564 -7.35 -31.11 5.56
CA LEU A 564 -7.72 -29.85 4.91
C LEU A 564 -9.18 -29.88 4.45
N GLU A 565 -9.64 -30.97 3.87
CA GLU A 565 -11.05 -31.12 3.45
C GLU A 565 -12.02 -30.92 4.62
N LYS A 566 -11.70 -31.48 5.80
CA LYS A 566 -12.46 -31.23 7.04
C LYS A 566 -12.46 -29.75 7.44
N ASN A 567 -11.33 -29.06 7.28
CA ASN A 567 -11.18 -27.64 7.63
C ASN A 567 -11.96 -26.70 6.68
N LEU A 568 -12.42 -27.17 5.50
CA LEU A 568 -13.35 -26.43 4.66
C LEU A 568 -14.70 -26.15 5.35
N SER A 569 -15.07 -26.94 6.37
CA SER A 569 -16.29 -26.75 7.17
C SER A 569 -16.07 -25.86 8.40
N SER A 570 -14.91 -25.22 8.56
CA SER A 570 -14.64 -24.29 9.67
C SER A 570 -15.61 -23.11 9.68
N LYS A 571 -15.97 -22.64 10.87
CA LYS A 571 -16.71 -21.38 11.04
C LYS A 571 -15.88 -20.15 10.67
N ASP A 572 -14.55 -20.25 10.74
CA ASP A 572 -13.65 -19.16 10.39
C ASP A 572 -13.46 -19.05 8.87
N LEU A 573 -13.88 -17.93 8.30
CA LEU A 573 -13.79 -17.65 6.86
C LEU A 573 -12.35 -17.71 6.36
N TRP A 574 -11.40 -17.15 7.12
CA TRP A 574 -10.02 -17.07 6.67
C TRP A 574 -9.33 -18.44 6.67
N LEU A 575 -9.69 -19.30 7.61
CA LEU A 575 -9.21 -20.68 7.61
C LEU A 575 -9.78 -21.48 6.41
N ARG A 576 -11.06 -21.33 6.07
CA ARG A 576 -11.60 -21.96 4.84
C ARG A 576 -10.85 -21.51 3.59
N ILE A 577 -10.56 -20.19 3.50
CA ILE A 577 -9.79 -19.62 2.38
C ILE A 577 -8.38 -20.20 2.33
N LYS A 578 -7.64 -20.21 3.42
CA LYS A 578 -6.28 -20.76 3.48
C LYS A 578 -6.25 -22.27 3.22
N THR A 579 -7.28 -22.96 3.63
CA THR A 579 -7.48 -24.38 3.33
C THR A 579 -7.65 -24.61 1.81
N ALA A 580 -8.49 -23.84 1.15
CA ALA A 580 -8.68 -23.91 -0.30
C ALA A 580 -7.37 -23.60 -1.07
N GLU A 581 -6.63 -22.59 -0.63
CA GLU A 581 -5.30 -22.26 -1.19
C GLU A 581 -4.30 -23.43 -1.01
N ALA A 582 -4.31 -24.08 0.15
CA ALA A 582 -3.45 -25.22 0.44
C ALA A 582 -3.79 -26.42 -0.46
N LEU A 583 -5.07 -26.75 -0.63
CA LEU A 583 -5.53 -27.81 -1.55
C LEU A 583 -5.11 -27.50 -2.99
N ALA A 584 -5.28 -26.26 -3.45
CA ALA A 584 -4.82 -25.86 -4.78
C ALA A 584 -3.30 -25.99 -4.94
N ALA A 585 -2.53 -25.59 -3.92
CA ALA A 585 -1.06 -25.71 -3.94
C ALA A 585 -0.57 -27.17 -3.97
N ILE A 586 -1.27 -28.09 -3.31
CA ILE A 586 -1.00 -29.54 -3.39
C ILE A 586 -1.21 -30.04 -4.83
N GLY A 587 -2.24 -29.58 -5.54
CA GLY A 587 -2.52 -29.91 -6.92
C GLY A 587 -3.20 -31.28 -7.11
N LYS A 588 -2.71 -32.12 -8.02
CA LYS A 588 -3.38 -33.36 -8.45
C LYS A 588 -3.90 -34.26 -7.31
N PRO A 589 -3.17 -34.52 -6.21
CA PRO A 589 -3.70 -35.31 -5.10
C PRO A 589 -4.95 -34.73 -4.43
N ALA A 590 -5.17 -33.41 -4.54
CA ALA A 590 -6.34 -32.72 -3.96
C ALA A 590 -7.53 -32.62 -4.92
N MET A 591 -7.45 -33.15 -6.16
CA MET A 591 -8.54 -33.06 -7.14
C MET A 591 -9.89 -33.60 -6.63
N LYS A 592 -9.86 -34.61 -5.77
CA LYS A 592 -11.08 -35.20 -5.16
C LYS A 592 -11.89 -34.16 -4.34
N THR A 593 -11.28 -33.05 -3.91
CA THR A 593 -11.96 -31.99 -3.15
C THR A 593 -12.59 -30.91 -4.04
N ALA A 594 -12.33 -30.93 -5.37
CA ALA A 594 -12.85 -29.93 -6.29
C ALA A 594 -14.39 -29.81 -6.27
N PRO A 595 -15.19 -30.88 -6.24
CA PRO A 595 -16.65 -30.76 -6.14
C PRO A 595 -17.09 -29.98 -4.91
N LYS A 596 -16.49 -30.25 -3.74
CA LYS A 596 -16.79 -29.53 -2.49
C LYS A 596 -16.42 -28.04 -2.57
N LEU A 597 -15.28 -27.72 -3.16
CA LEU A 597 -14.86 -26.32 -3.37
C LEU A 597 -15.82 -25.59 -4.34
N LEU A 598 -16.32 -26.26 -5.37
CA LEU A 598 -17.31 -25.70 -6.30
C LEU A 598 -18.64 -25.43 -5.60
N GLU A 599 -19.13 -26.33 -4.74
CA GLU A 599 -20.32 -26.12 -3.92
C GLU A 599 -20.16 -24.88 -3.02
N LEU A 600 -19.06 -24.82 -2.24
CA LEU A 600 -18.76 -23.72 -1.33
C LEU A 600 -18.61 -22.38 -2.06
N LEU A 601 -18.16 -22.37 -3.31
CA LEU A 601 -18.10 -21.15 -4.12
C LEU A 601 -19.49 -20.59 -4.42
N THR A 602 -20.55 -21.40 -4.44
CA THR A 602 -21.92 -20.92 -4.66
C THR A 602 -22.59 -20.40 -3.41
N GLU A 603 -22.05 -20.66 -2.24
CA GLU A 603 -22.62 -20.19 -0.97
C GLU A 603 -22.53 -18.67 -0.82
N ILE A 604 -23.61 -18.04 -0.35
CA ILE A 604 -23.68 -16.61 -0.07
C ILE A 604 -24.00 -16.42 1.42
N ASP A 605 -23.02 -15.87 2.16
CA ASP A 605 -23.18 -15.48 3.56
C ASP A 605 -22.99 -13.98 3.72
N THR A 606 -24.03 -13.21 3.47
CA THR A 606 -23.98 -11.74 3.56
C THR A 606 -23.70 -11.20 4.97
N LYS A 607 -23.90 -12.02 6.01
CA LYS A 607 -23.68 -11.64 7.40
C LYS A 607 -22.20 -11.78 7.79
N ASN A 608 -21.56 -12.92 7.51
CA ASN A 608 -20.21 -13.21 7.94
C ASN A 608 -19.16 -12.98 6.83
N ASP A 609 -19.61 -12.97 5.57
CA ASP A 609 -18.81 -12.65 4.39
C ASP A 609 -19.50 -11.60 3.49
N PRO A 610 -19.69 -10.38 3.98
CA PRO A 610 -20.49 -9.37 3.28
C PRO A 610 -19.86 -8.85 1.97
N ARG A 611 -18.66 -9.31 1.63
CA ARG A 611 -17.93 -8.96 0.41
C ARG A 611 -17.71 -10.15 -0.53
N GLY A 612 -18.25 -11.33 -0.23
CA GLY A 612 -18.04 -12.54 -1.03
C GLY A 612 -16.57 -12.95 -1.15
N MET A 613 -15.82 -12.86 -0.04
CA MET A 613 -14.40 -13.18 -0.03
C MET A 613 -14.15 -14.68 -0.16
N GLN A 614 -15.02 -15.54 0.37
CA GLN A 614 -14.96 -16.98 0.11
C GLN A 614 -15.04 -17.25 -1.40
N GLN A 615 -16.04 -16.69 -2.06
CA GLN A 615 -16.21 -16.83 -3.51
C GLN A 615 -15.01 -16.31 -4.28
N ARG A 616 -14.46 -15.12 -3.89
CA ARG A 616 -13.26 -14.54 -4.50
C ARG A 616 -12.05 -15.48 -4.44
N TYR A 617 -11.69 -15.94 -3.25
CA TYR A 617 -10.48 -16.74 -3.06
C TYR A 617 -10.65 -18.19 -3.54
N PHE A 618 -11.87 -18.73 -3.47
CA PHE A 618 -12.14 -20.05 -4.04
C PHE A 618 -12.08 -20.01 -5.59
N SER A 619 -12.51 -18.91 -6.21
CA SER A 619 -12.29 -18.72 -7.66
C SER A 619 -10.79 -18.74 -8.01
N PHE A 620 -9.94 -18.15 -7.19
CA PHE A 620 -8.48 -18.23 -7.39
C PHE A 620 -7.95 -19.66 -7.17
N ALA A 621 -8.35 -20.31 -6.08
CA ALA A 621 -7.90 -21.66 -5.75
C ALA A 621 -8.29 -22.68 -6.82
N LEU A 622 -9.47 -22.52 -7.43
CA LEU A 622 -9.97 -23.42 -8.47
C LEU A 622 -9.44 -23.07 -9.86
N PHE A 623 -9.46 -21.79 -10.26
CA PHE A 623 -9.39 -21.41 -11.67
C PHE A 623 -8.21 -20.52 -12.05
N ASN A 624 -7.39 -20.01 -11.10
CA ASN A 624 -6.26 -19.17 -11.45
C ASN A 624 -5.29 -19.92 -12.38
N GLY A 625 -5.02 -19.34 -13.54
CA GLY A 625 -4.17 -19.96 -14.59
C GLY A 625 -2.75 -20.34 -14.17
N ARG A 626 -2.24 -19.77 -13.06
CA ARG A 626 -0.89 -20.05 -12.54
C ARG A 626 -0.82 -21.21 -11.53
N GLY A 627 -1.95 -21.80 -11.15
CA GLY A 627 -1.93 -22.88 -10.15
C GLY A 627 -3.29 -23.25 -9.58
N GLY A 628 -4.38 -22.79 -10.16
CA GLY A 628 -5.72 -23.22 -9.77
C GLY A 628 -5.95 -24.70 -10.07
N LEU A 629 -6.65 -25.37 -9.16
CA LEU A 629 -6.85 -26.83 -9.19
C LEU A 629 -7.49 -27.31 -10.50
N LEU A 630 -8.43 -26.54 -11.06
CA LEU A 630 -9.15 -26.83 -12.31
C LEU A 630 -8.68 -25.96 -13.48
N SER A 631 -7.58 -25.26 -13.37
CA SER A 631 -7.13 -24.29 -14.38
C SER A 631 -6.68 -24.92 -15.69
N ARG A 632 -6.29 -26.21 -15.68
CA ARG A 632 -5.71 -26.93 -16.83
C ARG A 632 -6.62 -28.03 -17.38
N SER A 633 -7.50 -28.59 -16.57
CA SER A 633 -8.42 -29.65 -16.96
C SER A 633 -9.68 -29.60 -16.11
N LEU A 634 -10.80 -29.89 -16.76
CA LEU A 634 -12.12 -30.08 -16.17
C LEU A 634 -12.60 -31.53 -16.22
N GLU A 635 -11.68 -32.46 -16.52
CA GLU A 635 -11.95 -33.88 -16.58
C GLU A 635 -12.48 -34.41 -15.24
N GLY A 636 -13.54 -35.23 -15.30
CA GLY A 636 -14.18 -35.81 -14.11
C GLY A 636 -15.02 -34.83 -13.27
N ILE A 637 -15.16 -33.56 -13.68
CA ILE A 637 -15.94 -32.56 -12.97
C ILE A 637 -17.37 -32.53 -13.54
N ASP A 638 -18.34 -32.64 -12.62
CA ASP A 638 -19.75 -32.49 -12.95
C ASP A 638 -20.05 -31.10 -13.51
N ARG A 639 -20.72 -31.05 -14.67
CA ARG A 639 -20.96 -29.80 -15.41
C ARG A 639 -22.03 -28.94 -14.75
N GLU A 640 -23.01 -29.52 -14.06
CA GLU A 640 -24.06 -28.75 -13.38
C GLU A 640 -23.50 -27.95 -12.21
N ILE A 641 -22.69 -28.59 -11.35
CA ILE A 641 -22.03 -27.94 -10.23
C ILE A 641 -21.03 -26.87 -10.75
N LEU A 642 -20.23 -27.21 -11.77
CA LEU A 642 -19.31 -26.28 -12.39
C LEU A 642 -20.01 -25.02 -12.90
N PHE A 643 -21.11 -25.18 -13.64
CA PHE A 643 -21.83 -24.03 -14.21
C PHE A 643 -22.49 -23.17 -13.14
N LYS A 644 -23.02 -23.75 -12.06
CA LYS A 644 -23.51 -22.99 -10.90
C LYS A 644 -22.39 -22.15 -10.29
N ALA A 645 -21.22 -22.75 -10.06
CA ALA A 645 -20.05 -22.08 -9.49
C ALA A 645 -19.54 -20.96 -10.41
N VAL A 646 -19.43 -21.19 -11.71
CA VAL A 646 -19.00 -20.17 -12.68
C VAL A 646 -19.98 -19.01 -12.73
N LYS A 647 -21.30 -19.25 -12.79
CA LYS A 647 -22.32 -18.20 -12.77
C LYS A 647 -22.21 -17.34 -11.49
N ALA A 648 -22.01 -17.96 -10.33
CA ALA A 648 -21.81 -17.28 -9.07
C ALA A 648 -20.52 -16.44 -9.09
N GLY A 649 -19.40 -17.02 -9.50
CA GLY A 649 -18.10 -16.35 -9.57
C GLY A 649 -18.09 -15.15 -10.53
N LEU A 650 -18.84 -15.19 -11.64
CA LEU A 650 -18.98 -14.07 -12.58
C LEU A 650 -19.70 -12.86 -11.98
N GLN A 651 -20.40 -13.01 -10.85
CA GLN A 651 -21.06 -11.91 -10.13
C GLN A 651 -20.17 -11.29 -9.05
N ASN A 652 -19.02 -11.90 -8.72
CA ASN A 652 -18.12 -11.37 -7.70
C ASN A 652 -17.71 -9.93 -8.00
N GLU A 653 -17.58 -9.09 -6.98
CA GLU A 653 -17.18 -7.69 -7.15
C GLU A 653 -15.71 -7.49 -7.56
N ASP A 654 -14.86 -8.53 -7.43
CA ASP A 654 -13.46 -8.49 -7.84
C ASP A 654 -13.26 -8.94 -9.29
N GLY A 655 -12.73 -8.04 -10.13
CA GLY A 655 -12.43 -8.32 -11.54
C GLY A 655 -11.37 -9.41 -11.73
N ARG A 656 -10.47 -9.63 -10.79
CA ARG A 656 -9.45 -10.70 -10.85
C ARG A 656 -10.07 -12.07 -10.57
N ALA A 657 -11.00 -12.13 -9.60
CA ALA A 657 -11.75 -13.36 -9.34
C ALA A 657 -12.55 -13.78 -10.57
N ARG A 658 -13.27 -12.82 -11.18
CA ARG A 658 -13.94 -13.07 -12.48
C ARG A 658 -12.94 -13.49 -13.56
N GLY A 659 -11.77 -12.81 -13.65
CA GLY A 659 -10.71 -13.10 -14.63
C GLY A 659 -10.18 -14.51 -14.53
N SER A 660 -10.10 -15.10 -13.33
CA SER A 660 -9.67 -16.50 -13.15
C SER A 660 -10.57 -17.50 -13.88
N LEU A 661 -11.88 -17.18 -14.02
CA LEU A 661 -12.85 -18.03 -14.72
C LEU A 661 -12.61 -18.14 -16.23
N GLY A 662 -11.76 -17.29 -16.81
CA GLY A 662 -11.33 -17.41 -18.20
C GLY A 662 -10.65 -18.76 -18.49
N SER A 663 -10.06 -19.44 -17.51
CA SER A 663 -9.55 -20.79 -17.66
C SER A 663 -10.66 -21.81 -17.97
N VAL A 664 -11.84 -21.65 -17.38
CA VAL A 664 -13.00 -22.50 -17.66
C VAL A 664 -13.44 -22.33 -19.12
N TYR A 665 -13.48 -21.07 -19.61
CA TYR A 665 -13.86 -20.80 -21.00
C TYR A 665 -12.94 -21.51 -22.01
N ARG A 666 -11.65 -21.59 -21.70
CA ARG A 666 -10.66 -22.26 -22.58
C ARG A 666 -10.71 -23.79 -22.51
N ASN A 667 -11.22 -24.36 -21.42
CA ASN A 667 -11.28 -25.80 -21.20
C ASN A 667 -12.64 -26.43 -21.56
N LEU A 668 -13.64 -25.62 -21.94
CA LEU A 668 -14.94 -26.08 -22.41
C LEU A 668 -14.97 -26.05 -23.96
N SER A 669 -15.59 -27.04 -24.56
CA SER A 669 -15.89 -27.04 -26.00
C SER A 669 -16.98 -25.98 -26.31
N PRO A 670 -17.10 -25.55 -27.60
CA PRO A 670 -18.17 -24.62 -28.00
C PRO A 670 -19.59 -25.14 -27.72
N THR A 671 -19.80 -26.42 -27.64
CA THR A 671 -21.09 -26.99 -27.28
C THR A 671 -21.34 -26.96 -25.78
N GLU A 672 -20.34 -27.35 -25.00
CA GLU A 672 -20.44 -27.37 -23.52
C GLU A 672 -20.60 -25.97 -22.91
N ILE A 673 -20.05 -24.91 -23.51
CA ILE A 673 -20.09 -23.56 -22.94
C ILE A 673 -21.45 -22.86 -23.13
N LYS A 674 -22.35 -23.36 -24.00
CA LYS A 674 -23.65 -22.74 -24.32
C LYS A 674 -24.47 -22.36 -23.09
N PRO A 675 -24.61 -23.20 -22.04
CA PRO A 675 -25.38 -22.83 -20.83
C PRO A 675 -24.84 -21.62 -20.05
N LEU A 676 -23.59 -21.21 -20.33
CA LEU A 676 -22.93 -20.06 -19.69
C LEU A 676 -23.04 -18.76 -20.50
N LEU A 677 -23.42 -18.80 -21.79
CA LEU A 677 -23.42 -17.61 -22.66
C LEU A 677 -24.22 -16.42 -22.09
N PRO A 678 -25.42 -16.59 -21.51
CA PRO A 678 -26.15 -15.46 -20.92
C PRO A 678 -25.41 -14.82 -19.74
N ALA A 679 -24.76 -15.64 -18.89
CA ALA A 679 -23.99 -15.14 -17.75
C ALA A 679 -22.69 -14.44 -18.21
N ILE A 680 -22.05 -14.97 -19.27
CA ILE A 680 -20.88 -14.36 -19.92
C ILE A 680 -21.24 -12.98 -20.48
N LEU A 681 -22.35 -12.87 -21.23
CA LEU A 681 -22.82 -11.59 -21.75
C LEU A 681 -23.08 -10.60 -20.62
N THR A 682 -23.79 -11.02 -19.57
CA THR A 682 -24.04 -10.19 -18.39
C THR A 682 -22.73 -9.69 -17.74
N ALA A 683 -21.70 -10.54 -17.61
CA ALA A 683 -20.41 -10.16 -17.04
C ALA A 683 -19.63 -9.17 -17.91
N ILE A 684 -19.85 -9.18 -19.23
CA ILE A 684 -19.29 -8.17 -20.15
C ILE A 684 -19.99 -6.83 -19.97
N GLU A 685 -21.31 -6.83 -19.93
CA GLU A 685 -22.15 -5.62 -19.82
C GLU A 685 -22.02 -4.94 -18.45
N LYS A 686 -21.93 -5.76 -17.39
CA LYS A 686 -21.79 -5.32 -16.00
C LYS A 686 -20.39 -5.63 -15.45
N PRO A 687 -19.37 -4.80 -15.74
CA PRO A 687 -18.02 -5.04 -15.27
C PRO A 687 -17.95 -5.04 -13.74
N ALA A 688 -16.98 -5.77 -13.20
CA ALA A 688 -16.71 -5.79 -11.76
C ALA A 688 -16.42 -4.39 -11.24
N PRO A 689 -16.95 -4.00 -10.07
CA PRO A 689 -16.79 -2.66 -9.52
C PRO A 689 -15.42 -2.39 -8.89
N SER A 690 -14.67 -3.41 -8.48
CA SER A 690 -13.45 -3.27 -7.68
C SER A 690 -12.25 -2.67 -8.43
N GLY A 691 -12.34 -2.49 -9.73
CA GLY A 691 -11.30 -1.82 -10.51
C GLY A 691 -11.44 -2.10 -11.99
N VAL A 692 -11.53 -1.04 -12.77
CA VAL A 692 -11.70 -1.11 -14.23
C VAL A 692 -10.52 -1.81 -14.88
N MET A 693 -9.31 -1.63 -14.35
CA MET A 693 -8.10 -2.26 -14.87
C MET A 693 -8.17 -3.79 -14.82
N PHE A 694 -8.69 -4.35 -13.74
CA PHE A 694 -8.78 -5.80 -13.52
C PHE A 694 -10.05 -6.43 -14.09
N ALA A 695 -11.07 -5.62 -14.43
CA ALA A 695 -12.32 -6.11 -15.01
C ALA A 695 -12.23 -6.43 -16.52
N ALA A 696 -11.13 -6.04 -17.16
CA ALA A 696 -11.00 -6.12 -18.62
C ALA A 696 -10.77 -7.54 -19.15
N GLU A 697 -10.01 -8.36 -18.43
CA GLU A 697 -9.59 -9.70 -18.91
C GLU A 697 -10.77 -10.60 -19.19
N ILE A 698 -11.67 -10.80 -18.23
CA ILE A 698 -12.84 -11.65 -18.38
C ILE A 698 -13.81 -11.16 -19.48
N ARG A 699 -13.83 -9.84 -19.73
CA ARG A 699 -14.67 -9.26 -20.79
C ARG A 699 -14.14 -9.60 -22.17
N ILE A 700 -12.82 -9.51 -22.38
CA ILE A 700 -12.19 -9.90 -23.65
C ILE A 700 -12.36 -11.40 -23.90
N GLU A 701 -12.07 -12.24 -22.92
CA GLU A 701 -12.28 -13.69 -23.05
C GLU A 701 -13.76 -14.03 -23.29
N GLY A 702 -14.67 -13.32 -22.64
CA GLY A 702 -16.10 -13.48 -22.87
C GLY A 702 -16.52 -13.06 -24.28
N LEU A 703 -16.02 -11.95 -24.84
CA LEU A 703 -16.31 -11.54 -26.22
C LEU A 703 -15.81 -12.59 -27.23
N LYS A 704 -14.63 -13.19 -27.00
CA LYS A 704 -14.13 -14.31 -27.84
C LYS A 704 -15.10 -15.50 -27.83
N VAL A 705 -15.61 -15.86 -26.65
CA VAL A 705 -16.58 -16.96 -26.50
C VAL A 705 -17.87 -16.66 -27.24
N LEU A 706 -18.42 -15.44 -27.08
CA LEU A 706 -19.65 -15.03 -27.78
C LEU A 706 -19.44 -15.06 -29.30
N ALA A 707 -18.30 -14.57 -29.78
CA ALA A 707 -17.98 -14.57 -31.22
C ALA A 707 -17.80 -15.97 -31.76
N ALA A 708 -17.08 -16.85 -31.06
CA ALA A 708 -16.90 -18.26 -31.47
C ALA A 708 -18.21 -19.05 -31.51
N ASN A 709 -19.24 -18.61 -30.79
CA ASN A 709 -20.60 -19.18 -30.82
C ASN A 709 -21.57 -18.37 -31.70
N HIS A 710 -21.09 -17.38 -32.42
CA HIS A 710 -21.87 -16.48 -33.29
C HIS A 710 -23.06 -15.85 -32.56
N VAL A 711 -22.89 -15.44 -31.29
CA VAL A 711 -23.92 -14.83 -30.48
C VAL A 711 -24.15 -13.39 -30.94
N LYS A 712 -25.38 -13.09 -31.44
CA LYS A 712 -25.75 -11.80 -32.02
C LYS A 712 -25.46 -10.62 -31.08
N GLU A 713 -25.79 -10.73 -29.79
CA GLU A 713 -25.59 -9.71 -28.77
C GLU A 713 -24.12 -9.36 -28.54
N GLY A 714 -23.21 -10.23 -28.93
CA GLY A 714 -21.77 -10.00 -28.87
C GLY A 714 -21.30 -8.86 -29.78
N ILE A 715 -22.00 -8.60 -30.89
CA ILE A 715 -21.68 -7.49 -31.82
C ILE A 715 -21.79 -6.16 -31.07
N LYS A 716 -22.97 -5.90 -30.47
CA LYS A 716 -23.20 -4.68 -29.68
C LYS A 716 -22.27 -4.59 -28.47
N ALA A 717 -22.01 -5.69 -27.79
CA ALA A 717 -21.12 -5.74 -26.64
C ALA A 717 -19.68 -5.33 -26.99
N CYS A 718 -19.17 -5.68 -28.20
CA CYS A 718 -17.87 -5.23 -28.71
C CYS A 718 -17.80 -3.70 -28.84
N VAL A 719 -18.83 -3.09 -29.42
CA VAL A 719 -18.92 -1.64 -29.64
C VAL A 719 -18.98 -0.89 -28.29
N GLU A 720 -19.91 -1.29 -27.44
CA GLU A 720 -20.10 -0.64 -26.14
C GLU A 720 -18.82 -0.72 -25.28
N TYR A 721 -18.15 -1.87 -25.29
CA TYR A 721 -16.91 -2.01 -24.54
C TYR A 721 -15.78 -1.15 -25.14
N THR A 722 -15.68 -1.07 -26.47
CA THR A 722 -14.70 -0.21 -27.15
C THR A 722 -14.90 1.25 -26.76
N GLY A 723 -16.12 1.73 -26.70
CA GLY A 723 -16.45 3.11 -26.33
C GLY A 723 -16.22 3.44 -24.85
N LYS A 724 -16.14 2.44 -23.97
CA LYS A 724 -16.05 2.63 -22.50
C LYS A 724 -14.71 2.19 -21.90
N GLN A 725 -13.66 1.99 -22.68
CA GLN A 725 -12.34 1.59 -22.19
C GLN A 725 -11.65 2.72 -21.41
N ASN A 726 -10.87 2.34 -20.42
CA ASN A 726 -9.89 3.24 -19.82
C ASN A 726 -8.56 3.22 -20.62
N PRO A 727 -7.63 4.20 -20.39
CA PRO A 727 -6.36 4.28 -21.11
C PRO A 727 -5.46 3.04 -20.97
N TRP A 728 -5.48 2.37 -19.80
CA TRP A 728 -4.60 1.26 -19.49
C TRP A 728 -4.81 0.07 -20.43
N ALA A 729 -3.73 -0.34 -21.11
CA ALA A 729 -3.69 -1.44 -22.05
C ALA A 729 -4.73 -1.35 -23.19
N SER A 730 -5.33 -0.18 -23.44
CA SER A 730 -6.29 0.00 -24.54
C SER A 730 -5.60 -0.11 -25.90
N GLU A 731 -4.30 0.18 -26.00
CA GLU A 731 -3.48 -0.06 -27.17
C GLU A 731 -3.46 -1.53 -27.62
N LYS A 732 -3.62 -2.47 -26.69
CA LYS A 732 -3.72 -3.92 -26.97
C LYS A 732 -5.17 -4.37 -27.13
N ARG A 733 -6.06 -3.84 -26.29
CA ARG A 733 -7.47 -4.28 -26.24
C ARG A 733 -8.28 -3.80 -27.44
N THR A 734 -8.08 -2.58 -27.89
CA THR A 734 -8.84 -2.06 -29.05
C THR A 734 -8.62 -2.91 -30.30
N PRO A 735 -7.38 -3.21 -30.74
CA PRO A 735 -7.17 -4.12 -31.89
C PRO A 735 -7.76 -5.51 -31.66
N GLU A 736 -7.70 -6.05 -30.43
CA GLU A 736 -8.22 -7.38 -30.11
C GLU A 736 -9.76 -7.42 -30.22
N ILE A 737 -10.46 -6.42 -29.71
CA ILE A 737 -11.91 -6.33 -29.83
C ILE A 737 -12.31 -6.17 -31.31
N MET A 738 -11.57 -5.37 -32.08
CA MET A 738 -11.84 -5.20 -33.52
C MET A 738 -11.66 -6.53 -34.30
N LYS A 739 -10.64 -7.32 -33.96
CA LYS A 739 -10.48 -8.67 -34.52
C LYS A 739 -11.67 -9.56 -34.19
N ILE A 740 -12.14 -9.53 -32.93
CA ILE A 740 -13.32 -10.29 -32.50
C ILE A 740 -14.55 -9.85 -33.28
N LEU A 741 -14.75 -8.54 -33.46
CA LEU A 741 -15.88 -7.98 -34.20
C LEU A 741 -15.89 -8.44 -35.69
N LEU A 742 -14.73 -8.48 -36.32
CA LEU A 742 -14.60 -8.93 -37.72
C LEU A 742 -15.04 -10.37 -37.93
N THR A 743 -15.02 -11.23 -36.89
CA THR A 743 -15.49 -12.65 -37.04
C THR A 743 -17.02 -12.76 -37.24
N TYR A 744 -17.78 -11.68 -37.01
CA TYR A 744 -19.21 -11.63 -37.30
C TYR A 744 -19.53 -11.28 -38.76
N GLY A 745 -18.50 -10.99 -39.55
CA GLY A 745 -18.63 -10.74 -40.98
C GLY A 745 -19.56 -9.57 -41.31
N SER A 746 -20.45 -9.76 -42.31
CA SER A 746 -21.36 -8.72 -42.78
C SER A 746 -22.41 -8.31 -41.77
N HIS A 747 -22.69 -9.11 -40.72
CA HIS A 747 -23.59 -8.74 -39.65
C HIS A 747 -23.07 -7.53 -38.85
N ALA A 748 -21.74 -7.32 -38.81
CA ALA A 748 -21.18 -6.14 -38.16
C ALA A 748 -21.44 -4.82 -38.92
N LYS A 749 -22.04 -4.85 -40.14
CA LYS A 749 -22.39 -3.63 -40.88
C LYS A 749 -23.45 -2.77 -40.16
N GLU A 750 -24.32 -3.40 -39.36
CA GLU A 750 -25.36 -2.70 -38.61
C GLU A 750 -24.82 -1.71 -37.56
N ILE A 751 -23.58 -1.93 -37.05
CA ILE A 751 -22.98 -1.08 -35.99
C ILE A 751 -21.92 -0.10 -36.52
N ILE A 752 -21.76 0.02 -37.84
CA ILE A 752 -20.80 0.97 -38.42
C ILE A 752 -21.06 2.42 -37.95
N PRO A 753 -22.33 2.90 -37.90
CA PRO A 753 -22.60 4.26 -37.42
C PRO A 753 -22.09 4.47 -35.99
N ASP A 754 -22.25 3.51 -35.10
CA ASP A 754 -21.79 3.60 -33.72
C ASP A 754 -20.25 3.62 -33.63
N LEU A 755 -19.57 2.83 -34.45
CA LEU A 755 -18.10 2.85 -34.56
C LEU A 755 -17.58 4.19 -35.11
N GLU A 756 -18.26 4.79 -36.07
CA GLU A 756 -17.89 6.13 -36.62
C GLU A 756 -18.03 7.21 -35.56
N VAL A 757 -19.09 7.18 -34.76
CA VAL A 757 -19.27 8.10 -33.62
C VAL A 757 -18.13 7.95 -32.61
N ILE A 758 -17.75 6.72 -32.27
CA ILE A 758 -16.65 6.46 -31.33
C ILE A 758 -15.31 6.91 -31.93
N ALA A 759 -15.06 6.63 -33.23
CA ALA A 759 -13.83 7.05 -33.90
C ALA A 759 -13.69 8.56 -33.93
N THR A 760 -14.77 9.28 -34.27
CA THR A 760 -14.81 10.75 -34.28
C THR A 760 -14.54 11.34 -32.90
N ARG A 761 -15.13 10.75 -31.86
CA ARG A 761 -14.84 11.15 -30.47
C ARG A 761 -13.36 10.97 -30.12
N PHE A 762 -12.73 9.88 -30.57
CA PHE A 762 -11.31 9.63 -30.32
C PHE A 762 -10.41 10.62 -31.08
N ASP A 763 -10.78 11.05 -32.28
CA ASP A 763 -10.03 12.11 -33.00
C ASP A 763 -10.07 13.45 -32.28
N GLY A 764 -11.20 13.82 -31.72
CA GLY A 764 -11.36 15.03 -30.89
C GLY A 764 -10.61 14.98 -29.56
N GLY A 765 -10.03 13.85 -29.21
CA GLY A 765 -9.37 13.61 -27.94
C GLY A 765 -10.35 13.24 -26.83
N GLU A 766 -9.96 12.33 -25.95
CA GLU A 766 -10.76 11.92 -24.79
C GLU A 766 -10.16 12.50 -23.49
N PRO A 767 -11.00 12.96 -22.55
CA PRO A 767 -10.52 13.35 -21.22
C PRO A 767 -9.72 12.23 -20.57
N ASN A 768 -8.54 12.56 -20.06
CA ASN A 768 -7.64 11.62 -19.39
C ASN A 768 -6.99 10.54 -20.28
N PHE A 769 -7.11 10.66 -21.60
CA PHE A 769 -6.40 9.82 -22.56
C PHE A 769 -5.22 10.56 -23.19
N PRO A 770 -4.06 9.91 -23.37
CA PRO A 770 -2.98 10.48 -24.16
C PRO A 770 -3.44 10.71 -25.61
N GLY A 771 -3.24 11.92 -26.16
CA GLY A 771 -3.71 12.30 -27.51
C GLY A 771 -3.22 11.34 -28.60
N ARG A 772 -1.96 10.86 -28.50
CA ARG A 772 -1.42 9.85 -29.43
C ARG A 772 -2.22 8.54 -29.39
N LEU A 773 -2.57 8.06 -28.21
CA LEU A 773 -3.33 6.82 -28.05
C LEU A 773 -4.77 6.97 -28.55
N SER A 774 -5.39 8.12 -28.32
CA SER A 774 -6.71 8.43 -28.83
C SER A 774 -6.75 8.38 -30.36
N LYS A 775 -5.81 9.05 -31.04
CA LYS A 775 -5.68 9.02 -32.50
C LYS A 775 -5.41 7.62 -33.04
N GLN A 776 -4.54 6.84 -32.38
CA GLN A 776 -4.27 5.45 -32.77
C GLN A 776 -5.54 4.58 -32.70
N LYS A 777 -6.35 4.75 -31.67
CA LYS A 777 -7.63 4.04 -31.55
C LYS A 777 -8.61 4.44 -32.66
N ALA A 778 -8.72 5.73 -32.99
CA ALA A 778 -9.55 6.19 -34.08
C ALA A 778 -9.13 5.56 -35.42
N ALA A 779 -7.83 5.51 -35.71
CA ALA A 779 -7.31 4.89 -36.93
C ALA A 779 -7.66 3.39 -37.02
N ILE A 780 -7.51 2.63 -35.90
CA ILE A 780 -7.86 1.21 -35.82
C ILE A 780 -9.37 1.01 -36.09
N LEU A 781 -10.23 1.85 -35.54
CA LEU A 781 -11.67 1.76 -35.78
C LEU A 781 -12.00 2.00 -37.26
N ARG A 782 -11.43 3.04 -37.89
CA ARG A 782 -11.65 3.34 -39.33
C ARG A 782 -11.19 2.19 -40.22
N GLU A 783 -9.99 1.67 -39.99
CA GLU A 783 -9.49 0.48 -40.71
C GLU A 783 -10.46 -0.70 -40.57
N THR A 784 -11.00 -0.91 -39.39
CA THR A 784 -11.96 -1.98 -39.12
C THR A 784 -13.28 -1.75 -39.82
N ILE A 785 -13.79 -0.52 -39.85
CA ILE A 785 -15.00 -0.14 -40.58
C ILE A 785 -14.86 -0.48 -42.06
N GLU A 786 -13.73 -0.15 -42.72
CA GLU A 786 -13.52 -0.49 -44.13
C GLU A 786 -13.49 -2.01 -44.35
N LYS A 787 -12.90 -2.79 -43.46
CA LYS A 787 -12.93 -4.26 -43.52
C LYS A 787 -14.33 -4.81 -43.34
N ILE A 788 -15.14 -4.25 -42.45
CA ILE A 788 -16.54 -4.64 -42.27
C ILE A 788 -17.37 -4.32 -43.53
N LYS A 789 -17.21 -3.12 -44.13
CA LYS A 789 -17.89 -2.76 -45.38
C LYS A 789 -17.60 -3.76 -46.51
N ALA A 790 -16.34 -4.18 -46.61
CA ALA A 790 -15.90 -5.13 -47.64
C ALA A 790 -16.32 -6.61 -47.36
N SER A 791 -16.77 -6.92 -46.13
CA SER A 791 -17.09 -8.30 -45.77
C SER A 791 -18.39 -8.78 -46.44
N THR A 792 -18.31 -9.97 -47.01
CA THR A 792 -19.43 -10.70 -47.61
C THR A 792 -19.85 -11.92 -46.80
N GLU A 793 -19.01 -12.39 -45.90
CA GLU A 793 -19.32 -13.54 -45.03
C GLU A 793 -20.47 -13.21 -44.07
N ALA A 794 -21.43 -14.14 -43.94
CA ALA A 794 -22.58 -13.96 -43.05
C ALA A 794 -22.81 -15.24 -42.21
N PRO A 795 -22.02 -15.47 -41.15
CA PRO A 795 -22.21 -16.63 -40.31
C PRO A 795 -23.60 -16.65 -39.69
N LYS A 796 -24.20 -17.87 -39.53
CA LYS A 796 -25.52 -18.01 -38.91
C LYS A 796 -25.44 -17.53 -37.42
N LEU A 797 -26.15 -16.47 -37.08
CA LEU A 797 -26.21 -15.96 -35.74
C LEU A 797 -27.18 -16.71 -34.84
N THR A 798 -26.86 -16.78 -33.57
CA THR A 798 -27.69 -17.29 -32.48
C THR A 798 -28.03 -16.16 -31.51
N SER A 799 -29.28 -15.95 -31.14
CA SER A 799 -29.67 -15.04 -30.05
C SER A 799 -29.75 -15.81 -28.73
N ILE A 800 -29.35 -15.15 -27.64
CA ILE A 800 -29.41 -15.70 -26.27
C ILE A 800 -30.30 -14.86 -25.34
N ARG A 801 -30.97 -13.84 -25.92
CA ARG A 801 -32.01 -13.02 -25.30
C ARG A 801 -33.38 -13.29 -25.89
#